data_a31e1cee49804837e798e866d604e577
#
_entry.id   a31e1cee49804837e798e866d604e577
#
_cell.length_a   1.000
_cell.length_b   1.000
_cell.length_c   1.000
_cell.angle_alpha   90.00
_cell.angle_beta   90.00
_cell.angle_gamma   90.00
#
_symmetry.space_group_name_H-M   'P 1'
#
loop_
_entity.id
_entity.type
_entity.pdbx_description
1 polymer ?
#
loop_
_entity_poly.entity_id
_entity_poly.type
_entity_poly.pdbx_seq_one_letter_code
_entity_poly.pdbx_strand_id
1 'polypeptide(L)'
;MQLFLSLSPSVLCTNIAFSSSRLITAAPNDPHNHSTYILTSLPHFLPCNNHLNNLSTSPVLSQMAPQSIIFLFGMVLLLSLSYLSQAINTDKQPQFFTLMKQSVSGKSLADWNVSAEGKPYCNFRGVVCDDQGYVIQIDVTAWGLYGHFPADVCSYLPKLRVLRLGYNRFIGNFPYSIVNCSVLEELRMNRLNQTGTLPDFSPLKFLRILDLSDNHFGGNFPISVTNLTNLEVLSFNENPGFNLWQLPENISRLTKLKRMVLSTCMVQGLIPATIGDMTSLVDLELSGNYLVGQIPKEIGLLKNLQLLELYYNQLSGYIPEEIGDLTELIDLDMSVNKLQGKIPESICSLPKLQVLQLYNNSLSGEIPGVIANSTTLTTLSLYGNFLTGEVPQNLGQSSPMVVIDLSENNLTGPLPPEVCKGGQLLYLLFLQNMFSGNLPESYTKCVSVLRFRVSNNRLEGSIPEGLLSLPHASIIDLADNNFTGPIADTIGYPRNLSELLVHGNKISGAIPPSISRATNLVKIDLSNNLLSGPIPSEIGNLRKLNLLLLQGNKLSSSIPSSLSWLKSLNVLDLSNNLLTGSIPESLSELLPNSINFSNNNLSGPIPASLVKEGLVESFSGNPGLCVSVDVNSSDQNFPPCPQPYNRKKLNSIWVIGISIALIVIGAVLFLKRRFSQQRASIEHDETMSSSFFSYDVKSFHRITFDQRELIEAMVDKNIVGHGGSGTVYRIELNSGDVVAVKKLWSRKAKDTASKDQLFSDKELKTEVGTLGSIRHKNIVKLYCYFSSLDCSLLVYEYMSNGNLWDALHKGSIHLDWPTRHQIALGIAQGLAYLHHDLLPPIIHRDIKSTNILLDSEYQPKVADFGVAKVFQARGKDSTTTVIAGSYGYLAPEYAYSPKATTKCDVYSFGVVLMELITGKKPVEPEFGESKNITYWVSNKVDTKEGALEVLDNRLSGSFRDEMIQVLRIAIRCTYNTAARRPTMKDVVQSLIEATPCRFDSCKLSNKTKETPNVTKIKNQFDL
;
A
#
# COMPACT_ATOMS: atom_id res chain seq x y z
N MET A 1 66.70 -5.65 -30.97
CA MET A 1 68.05 -5.61 -30.34
C MET A 1 67.90 -6.38 -29.03
N GLN A 2 68.28 -7.57 -29.13
CA GLN A 2 69.21 -8.40 -28.28
C GLN A 2 68.72 -8.52 -26.81
N LEU A 3 68.48 -9.73 -26.40
CA LEU A 3 69.21 -10.98 -26.13
C LEU A 3 69.18 -11.13 -24.58
N PHE A 4 69.00 -12.20 -23.89
CA PHE A 4 69.27 -13.63 -23.95
C PHE A 4 68.33 -14.35 -22.95
N LEU A 5 67.65 -15.43 -23.24
CA LEU A 5 68.05 -16.84 -23.04
C LEU A 5 68.85 -17.08 -21.74
N SER A 6 68.44 -17.95 -20.83
CA SER A 6 68.34 -19.38 -20.91
C SER A 6 68.04 -20.10 -19.60
N LEU A 7 67.26 -21.17 -19.69
CA LEU A 7 67.50 -22.52 -19.07
C LEU A 7 67.04 -22.74 -17.62
N SER A 8 66.08 -23.66 -17.52
CA SER A 8 65.81 -24.59 -16.42
C SER A 8 66.93 -25.60 -16.14
N PRO A 9 66.92 -26.58 -15.31
CA PRO A 9 65.89 -26.95 -14.27
C PRO A 9 66.49 -27.48 -12.93
N SER A 10 65.58 -27.94 -12.07
CA SER A 10 65.75 -29.04 -11.10
C SER A 10 66.19 -28.77 -9.65
N VAL A 11 65.30 -29.20 -8.76
CA VAL A 11 65.46 -30.09 -7.61
C VAL A 11 66.24 -29.57 -6.38
N LEU A 12 65.57 -29.37 -5.22
CA LEU A 12 65.60 -30.26 -4.07
C LEU A 12 65.00 -29.62 -2.81
N CYS A 13 64.29 -30.47 -2.10
CA CYS A 13 63.85 -30.29 -0.70
C CYS A 13 65.01 -29.96 0.23
N THR A 14 64.72 -29.22 1.30
CA THR A 14 64.91 -29.71 2.66
C THR A 14 64.46 -28.70 3.72
N ASN A 15 63.70 -29.17 4.68
CA ASN A 15 63.45 -28.72 6.05
C ASN A 15 64.59 -27.88 6.65
N ILE A 16 64.15 -26.98 7.60
CA ILE A 16 64.58 -27.03 9.00
C ILE A 16 63.80 -26.00 9.83
N ALA A 17 63.36 -26.46 10.97
CA ALA A 17 62.66 -25.86 12.05
C ALA A 17 63.54 -25.02 12.97
N PHE A 18 62.90 -24.49 14.05
CA PHE A 18 63.46 -23.83 15.26
C PHE A 18 63.48 -22.27 15.18
N SER A 19 63.12 -21.52 16.23
CA SER A 19 62.63 -21.81 17.58
C SER A 19 62.33 -20.45 18.22
N SER A 20 61.29 -20.39 19.04
CA SER A 20 61.26 -19.85 20.42
C SER A 20 61.79 -18.43 20.67
N SER A 21 61.11 -17.60 21.44
CA SER A 21 60.81 -17.71 22.89
C SER A 21 60.03 -16.47 23.40
N ARG A 22 59.03 -16.69 24.20
CA ARG A 22 58.91 -16.30 25.65
C ARG A 22 58.77 -14.79 25.92
N LEU A 23 57.95 -14.32 26.83
CA LEU A 23 57.50 -14.72 28.17
C LEU A 23 56.33 -13.82 28.67
N ILE A 24 55.30 -14.41 29.34
CA ILE A 24 54.89 -14.28 30.78
C ILE A 24 54.06 -13.04 31.10
N THR A 25 52.90 -12.99 31.78
CA THR A 25 52.30 -13.68 32.95
C THR A 25 50.84 -13.19 33.06
N ALA A 26 49.85 -13.70 33.74
CA ALA A 26 49.63 -14.70 34.74
C ALA A 26 48.14 -15.02 34.85
N ALA A 27 47.80 -16.26 35.21
CA ALA A 27 46.52 -16.73 35.69
C ALA A 27 46.37 -16.45 37.20
N PRO A 28 45.31 -16.83 37.99
CA PRO A 28 44.64 -18.14 37.91
C PRO A 28 43.14 -18.19 38.33
N ASN A 29 42.44 -19.24 38.10
CA ASN A 29 41.84 -20.21 39.04
C ASN A 29 40.62 -20.95 38.45
N ASP A 30 40.81 -22.21 38.38
CA ASP A 30 39.95 -23.36 38.27
C ASP A 30 39.11 -23.63 39.57
N PRO A 31 38.24 -24.68 39.74
CA PRO A 31 38.20 -26.02 39.04
C PRO A 31 36.80 -26.70 38.92
N HIS A 32 36.87 -27.93 38.39
CA HIS A 32 35.97 -29.11 38.45
C HIS A 32 35.02 -29.36 37.27
N ASN A 33 34.95 -30.51 36.67
CA ASN A 33 35.52 -31.87 36.79
C ASN A 33 34.88 -32.80 35.70
N HIS A 34 35.66 -33.70 35.16
CA HIS A 34 35.33 -35.09 34.66
C HIS A 34 34.25 -35.25 33.55
N SER A 35 34.40 -36.07 32.57
CA SER A 35 35.19 -37.29 32.26
C SER A 35 34.98 -37.69 30.79
N THR A 36 36.05 -38.06 30.14
CA THR A 36 36.37 -39.35 29.43
C THR A 36 35.28 -40.07 28.65
N TYR A 37 35.54 -40.40 27.40
CA TYR A 37 35.94 -41.67 26.77
C TYR A 37 35.74 -41.64 25.26
N ILE A 38 36.80 -41.88 24.55
CA ILE A 38 37.31 -43.01 23.74
C ILE A 38 36.77 -43.08 22.32
N LEU A 39 37.67 -42.77 21.37
CA LEU A 39 38.32 -43.60 20.35
C LEU A 39 37.47 -44.57 19.50
N THR A 40 37.64 -44.47 18.25
CA THR A 40 38.14 -45.39 17.19
C THR A 40 37.44 -45.10 15.90
N SER A 41 37.96 -45.16 14.72
CA SER A 41 39.13 -45.84 14.10
C SER A 41 39.25 -45.42 12.64
N LEU A 42 40.42 -45.13 12.19
CA LEU A 42 40.88 -45.38 10.79
C LEU A 42 40.92 -46.86 10.49
N PRO A 43 40.79 -47.31 9.25
CA PRO A 43 41.96 -47.86 8.59
C PRO A 43 41.96 -47.62 7.06
N HIS A 44 42.94 -47.68 6.36
CA HIS A 44 44.09 -48.45 6.01
C HIS A 44 44.63 -48.00 4.64
N PHE A 45 45.85 -47.64 4.61
CA PHE A 45 46.73 -47.72 3.44
C PHE A 45 47.00 -49.19 3.09
N LEU A 46 47.17 -49.47 1.81
CA LEU A 46 48.04 -50.54 1.32
C LEU A 46 48.58 -50.16 -0.08
N PRO A 47 49.73 -50.82 -0.45
CA PRO A 47 50.81 -50.04 -1.09
C PRO A 47 51.04 -50.42 -2.55
N CYS A 48 51.88 -49.63 -3.22
CA CYS A 48 52.55 -49.96 -4.50
C CYS A 48 53.39 -51.21 -4.38
N ASN A 49 53.30 -52.10 -5.35
CA ASN A 49 54.36 -53.01 -5.67
C ASN A 49 54.59 -53.10 -7.17
N ASN A 50 55.87 -52.97 -7.48
CA ASN A 50 56.50 -53.16 -8.75
C ASN A 50 56.25 -54.60 -9.37
N HIS A 51 55.94 -54.59 -10.66
CA HIS A 51 56.41 -55.69 -11.53
C HIS A 51 56.77 -55.11 -12.89
N LEU A 52 58.05 -54.88 -13.04
CA LEU A 52 58.74 -54.97 -14.29
C LEU A 52 59.10 -56.45 -14.49
N ASN A 53 58.56 -57.03 -15.55
CA ASN A 53 59.43 -57.84 -16.47
C ASN A 53 58.56 -58.60 -17.50
N ASN A 54 59.12 -58.61 -18.73
CA ASN A 54 58.87 -59.55 -19.84
C ASN A 54 57.63 -59.27 -20.73
N LEU A 55 57.91 -58.55 -21.82
CA LEU A 55 57.51 -59.03 -23.16
C LEU A 55 58.61 -58.74 -24.20
N SER A 56 59.06 -59.84 -24.68
CA SER A 56 60.14 -59.98 -25.67
C SER A 56 59.75 -59.53 -27.05
N THR A 57 60.63 -58.78 -27.62
CA THR A 57 61.10 -58.80 -29.04
C THR A 57 60.17 -59.32 -30.13
N SER A 58 59.79 -58.50 -31.05
CA SER A 58 59.72 -58.81 -32.46
C SER A 58 60.48 -57.75 -33.31
N PRO A 59 61.25 -58.12 -34.31
CA PRO A 59 62.25 -57.24 -34.95
C PRO A 59 61.78 -56.76 -36.30
N VAL A 60 61.20 -55.51 -36.34
CA VAL A 60 60.93 -54.84 -37.64
C VAL A 60 61.26 -53.30 -37.62
N LEU A 61 62.00 -52.84 -36.63
CA LEU A 61 62.36 -51.42 -36.58
C LEU A 61 63.88 -51.11 -36.56
N SER A 62 64.68 -51.91 -37.13
CA SER A 62 66.19 -51.68 -37.20
C SER A 62 66.71 -51.17 -38.53
N GLN A 63 65.90 -50.65 -39.40
CA GLN A 63 66.36 -50.01 -40.64
C GLN A 63 65.76 -48.67 -41.01
N MET A 64 65.53 -47.72 -40.07
CA MET A 64 65.28 -46.34 -40.38
C MET A 64 66.35 -45.46 -39.74
N ALA A 65 66.98 -44.63 -40.53
CA ALA A 65 68.02 -43.69 -40.08
C ALA A 65 67.42 -42.71 -39.02
N PRO A 66 68.21 -42.33 -37.99
CA PRO A 66 67.70 -41.47 -36.87
C PRO A 66 67.06 -40.16 -37.32
N GLN A 67 67.34 -39.64 -38.48
CA GLN A 67 66.77 -38.43 -39.02
C GLN A 67 65.30 -38.55 -39.47
N SER A 68 64.90 -39.80 -39.93
CA SER A 68 63.51 -40.04 -40.37
C SER A 68 62.55 -40.20 -39.21
N ILE A 69 62.98 -40.69 -38.04
CA ILE A 69 62.23 -40.85 -36.82
C ILE A 69 61.95 -39.45 -36.19
N ILE A 70 63.00 -38.58 -36.21
CA ILE A 70 62.83 -37.20 -35.73
C ILE A 70 61.86 -36.42 -36.62
N PHE A 71 61.90 -36.65 -37.96
CA PHE A 71 60.94 -36.02 -38.87
C PHE A 71 59.52 -36.54 -38.71
N LEU A 72 59.31 -37.82 -38.44
CA LEU A 72 57.98 -38.39 -38.15
C LEU A 72 57.39 -37.86 -36.83
N PHE A 73 58.21 -37.81 -35.75
CA PHE A 73 57.85 -37.25 -34.47
C PHE A 73 57.58 -35.73 -34.59
N GLY A 74 58.37 -35.03 -35.35
CA GLY A 74 58.18 -33.61 -35.66
C GLY A 74 56.85 -33.39 -36.44
N MET A 75 56.58 -34.22 -37.45
CA MET A 75 55.33 -34.13 -38.20
C MET A 75 54.10 -34.52 -37.36
N VAL A 76 54.17 -35.57 -36.51
CA VAL A 76 53.09 -35.95 -35.61
C VAL A 76 52.89 -34.88 -34.55
N LEU A 77 53.95 -34.28 -34.05
CA LEU A 77 53.82 -33.14 -33.08
C LEU A 77 53.24 -31.90 -33.78
N LEU A 78 53.64 -31.58 -35.01
CA LEU A 78 53.05 -30.47 -35.78
C LEU A 78 51.58 -30.74 -36.17
N LEU A 79 51.24 -31.96 -36.53
CA LEU A 79 49.84 -32.36 -36.80
C LEU A 79 49.00 -32.34 -35.54
N SER A 80 49.56 -32.81 -34.40
CA SER A 80 48.87 -32.74 -33.11
C SER A 80 48.71 -31.29 -32.61
N LEU A 81 49.71 -30.44 -32.84
CA LEU A 81 49.64 -29.01 -32.54
C LEU A 81 48.67 -28.27 -33.50
N SER A 82 48.62 -28.66 -34.80
CA SER A 82 47.62 -28.10 -35.72
C SER A 82 46.20 -28.61 -35.42
N TYR A 83 46.04 -29.88 -34.99
CA TYR A 83 44.76 -30.39 -34.49
C TYR A 83 44.35 -29.74 -33.17
N LEU A 84 45.29 -29.51 -32.26
CA LEU A 84 45.03 -28.72 -31.04
C LEU A 84 44.70 -27.26 -31.38
N SER A 85 45.39 -26.65 -32.39
CA SER A 85 45.05 -25.27 -32.76
C SER A 85 43.72 -25.16 -33.50
N GLN A 86 43.28 -26.18 -34.25
CA GLN A 86 41.93 -26.21 -34.85
C GLN A 86 40.84 -26.56 -33.84
N ALA A 87 41.15 -27.29 -32.78
CA ALA A 87 40.19 -27.58 -31.70
C ALA A 87 39.95 -26.39 -30.73
N ILE A 88 40.79 -25.34 -30.82
CA ILE A 88 40.75 -24.20 -29.87
C ILE A 88 39.95 -22.99 -30.40
N ASN A 89 39.45 -23.04 -31.62
CA ASN A 89 38.76 -21.84 -32.16
C ASN A 89 37.36 -22.10 -32.75
N THR A 90 36.52 -22.82 -32.04
CA THR A 90 35.10 -22.80 -32.35
C THR A 90 34.47 -21.61 -31.66
N ASP A 91 33.94 -20.66 -32.43
CA ASP A 91 33.13 -19.55 -31.91
C ASP A 91 31.93 -20.08 -31.11
N LYS A 92 31.97 -19.93 -29.81
CA LYS A 92 30.95 -20.40 -28.90
C LYS A 92 29.78 -19.43 -28.74
N GLN A 93 29.85 -18.23 -29.27
CA GLN A 93 28.87 -17.18 -29.11
C GLN A 93 27.48 -17.57 -29.60
N PRO A 94 27.28 -18.25 -30.77
CA PRO A 94 25.95 -18.70 -31.19
C PRO A 94 25.29 -19.66 -30.22
N GLN A 95 26.09 -20.47 -29.48
CA GLN A 95 25.59 -21.40 -28.48
C GLN A 95 24.92 -20.68 -27.32
N PHE A 96 25.46 -19.53 -26.90
CA PHE A 96 24.83 -18.70 -25.85
C PHE A 96 23.41 -18.28 -26.21
N PHE A 97 23.20 -17.77 -27.44
CA PHE A 97 21.88 -17.31 -27.89
C PHE A 97 20.90 -18.47 -28.04
N THR A 98 21.40 -19.65 -28.40
CA THR A 98 20.59 -20.88 -28.42
C THR A 98 20.12 -21.25 -27.00
N LEU A 99 21.05 -21.28 -26.03
CA LEU A 99 20.74 -21.55 -24.64
C LEU A 99 19.76 -20.51 -24.06
N MET A 100 19.99 -19.23 -24.37
CA MET A 100 19.12 -18.14 -23.94
C MET A 100 17.68 -18.35 -24.41
N LYS A 101 17.49 -18.76 -25.69
CA LYS A 101 16.14 -19.05 -26.23
C LYS A 101 15.52 -20.34 -25.67
N GLN A 102 16.31 -21.28 -25.20
CA GLN A 102 15.82 -22.50 -24.57
C GLN A 102 15.41 -22.32 -23.12
N SER A 103 16.16 -21.49 -22.37
CA SER A 103 15.98 -21.30 -20.92
C SER A 103 15.14 -20.08 -20.55
N VAL A 104 14.92 -19.15 -21.49
CA VAL A 104 14.20 -17.91 -21.28
C VAL A 104 13.06 -17.78 -22.28
N SER A 105 11.90 -17.45 -21.79
CA SER A 105 10.68 -17.23 -22.58
C SER A 105 10.33 -15.74 -22.63
N GLY A 106 9.80 -15.31 -23.78
CA GLY A 106 9.34 -13.94 -23.99
C GLY A 106 9.19 -13.62 -25.47
N LYS A 107 8.16 -12.89 -25.84
CA LYS A 107 7.89 -12.54 -27.25
C LYS A 107 9.04 -11.71 -27.86
N SER A 108 9.77 -10.96 -27.05
CA SER A 108 10.86 -10.08 -27.47
C SER A 108 12.11 -10.84 -27.99
N LEU A 109 12.20 -12.16 -27.72
CA LEU A 109 13.27 -13.01 -28.28
C LEU A 109 12.89 -13.67 -29.61
N ALA A 110 11.70 -13.45 -30.14
CA ALA A 110 11.25 -14.03 -31.40
C ALA A 110 12.16 -13.66 -32.57
N ASP A 111 12.66 -12.42 -32.56
CA ASP A 111 13.50 -11.84 -33.63
C ASP A 111 14.95 -12.38 -33.63
N TRP A 112 15.36 -13.10 -32.58
CA TRP A 112 16.70 -13.70 -32.49
C TRP A 112 16.74 -15.00 -33.31
N ASN A 113 17.03 -14.90 -34.61
CA ASN A 113 17.18 -16.07 -35.49
C ASN A 113 18.61 -16.62 -35.46
N VAL A 114 18.85 -17.62 -34.60
CA VAL A 114 20.17 -18.22 -34.38
C VAL A 114 20.59 -19.14 -35.53
N SER A 115 19.67 -19.54 -36.41
CA SER A 115 19.93 -20.50 -37.50
C SER A 115 20.48 -19.86 -38.79
N ALA A 116 20.62 -18.52 -38.82
CA ALA A 116 21.14 -17.82 -39.98
C ALA A 116 22.66 -17.99 -40.10
N GLU A 117 23.18 -18.01 -41.32
CA GLU A 117 24.63 -18.15 -41.58
C GLU A 117 25.42 -16.88 -41.16
N GLY A 118 26.68 -17.05 -40.81
CA GLY A 118 27.58 -16.01 -40.38
C GLY A 118 27.49 -15.70 -38.86
N LYS A 119 27.55 -14.38 -38.52
CA LYS A 119 27.38 -13.90 -37.13
C LYS A 119 26.05 -13.15 -36.95
N PRO A 120 24.89 -13.79 -37.07
CA PRO A 120 23.60 -13.15 -37.09
C PRO A 120 23.25 -12.44 -35.76
N TYR A 121 23.86 -12.89 -34.66
CA TYR A 121 23.64 -12.36 -33.30
C TYR A 121 24.11 -10.89 -33.16
N CYS A 122 25.07 -10.41 -33.97
CA CYS A 122 25.47 -9.01 -33.93
C CYS A 122 24.39 -8.06 -34.45
N ASN A 123 23.40 -8.57 -35.20
CA ASN A 123 22.24 -7.81 -35.66
C ASN A 123 21.01 -7.98 -34.74
N PHE A 124 21.11 -8.80 -33.69
CA PHE A 124 20.00 -8.99 -32.75
C PHE A 124 19.73 -7.71 -31.98
N ARG A 125 18.46 -7.38 -31.83
CA ARG A 125 18.05 -6.29 -30.97
C ARG A 125 18.63 -6.48 -29.57
N GLY A 126 19.27 -5.45 -29.00
CA GLY A 126 19.89 -5.50 -27.67
C GLY A 126 21.27 -6.14 -27.61
N VAL A 127 21.85 -6.56 -28.74
CA VAL A 127 23.22 -7.09 -28.84
C VAL A 127 24.08 -6.11 -29.60
N VAL A 128 25.31 -5.87 -29.10
CA VAL A 128 26.35 -5.06 -29.77
C VAL A 128 27.61 -5.89 -29.84
N CYS A 129 28.24 -5.92 -31.02
CA CYS A 129 29.53 -6.58 -31.26
C CYS A 129 30.64 -5.53 -31.49
N ASP A 130 31.91 -5.97 -31.31
CA ASP A 130 33.08 -5.22 -31.75
C ASP A 130 33.33 -5.45 -33.27
N ASP A 131 34.30 -4.75 -33.82
CA ASP A 131 34.67 -4.85 -35.25
C ASP A 131 35.13 -6.25 -35.68
N GLN A 132 35.48 -7.11 -34.70
CA GLN A 132 35.85 -8.52 -34.94
C GLN A 132 34.65 -9.47 -34.86
N GLY A 133 33.48 -8.96 -34.47
CA GLY A 133 32.25 -9.72 -34.31
C GLY A 133 32.18 -10.46 -32.97
N TYR A 134 32.87 -10.01 -31.93
CA TYR A 134 32.66 -10.47 -30.58
C TYR A 134 31.60 -9.64 -29.88
N VAL A 135 30.66 -10.29 -29.19
CA VAL A 135 29.65 -9.61 -28.40
C VAL A 135 30.28 -8.90 -27.21
N ILE A 136 30.09 -7.57 -27.17
CA ILE A 136 30.58 -6.70 -26.09
C ILE A 136 29.45 -6.17 -25.21
N GLN A 137 28.20 -6.21 -25.68
CA GLN A 137 27.05 -5.76 -24.90
C GLN A 137 25.80 -6.65 -25.13
N ILE A 138 25.08 -6.92 -24.05
CA ILE A 138 23.71 -7.45 -24.06
C ILE A 138 22.84 -6.54 -23.21
N ASP A 139 21.77 -6.01 -23.81
CA ASP A 139 20.77 -5.20 -23.13
C ASP A 139 19.36 -5.70 -23.47
N VAL A 140 18.77 -6.41 -22.54
CA VAL A 140 17.39 -6.93 -22.63
C VAL A 140 16.49 -6.31 -21.55
N THR A 141 16.83 -5.10 -21.09
CA THR A 141 16.12 -4.38 -20.04
C THR A 141 14.64 -4.20 -20.38
N ALA A 142 13.76 -4.57 -19.44
CA ALA A 142 12.32 -4.40 -19.56
C ALA A 142 11.66 -5.11 -20.78
N TRP A 143 12.21 -6.24 -21.21
CA TRP A 143 11.65 -7.01 -22.32
C TRP A 143 10.52 -7.97 -21.92
N GLY A 144 10.21 -8.05 -20.62
CA GLY A 144 9.19 -8.97 -20.10
C GLY A 144 9.60 -10.44 -20.19
N LEU A 145 10.88 -10.70 -20.08
CA LEU A 145 11.46 -12.04 -20.13
C LEU A 145 11.24 -12.77 -18.81
N TYR A 146 11.04 -14.10 -18.87
CA TYR A 146 10.99 -14.94 -17.69
C TYR A 146 11.69 -16.28 -17.94
N GLY A 147 12.23 -16.88 -16.87
CA GLY A 147 12.99 -18.13 -16.94
C GLY A 147 14.35 -18.04 -16.25
N HIS A 148 15.24 -18.95 -16.57
CA HIS A 148 16.58 -18.98 -16.01
C HIS A 148 17.58 -18.35 -16.98
N PHE A 149 18.33 -17.35 -16.52
CA PHE A 149 19.42 -16.76 -17.31
C PHE A 149 20.57 -17.79 -17.40
N PRO A 150 21.18 -18.01 -18.59
CA PRO A 150 22.32 -18.94 -18.74
C PRO A 150 23.46 -18.55 -17.82
N ALA A 151 23.91 -19.50 -16.97
CA ALA A 151 24.86 -19.20 -15.91
C ALA A 151 26.25 -18.80 -16.47
N ASP A 152 26.78 -19.55 -17.42
CA ASP A 152 28.17 -19.40 -17.87
C ASP A 152 28.37 -18.41 -19.03
N VAL A 153 27.70 -17.24 -18.93
CA VAL A 153 27.65 -16.26 -20.00
C VAL A 153 29.06 -15.91 -20.57
N CYS A 154 30.06 -15.72 -19.75
CA CYS A 154 31.39 -15.29 -20.20
C CYS A 154 32.28 -16.42 -20.70
N SER A 155 31.91 -17.68 -20.49
CA SER A 155 32.54 -18.79 -21.21
C SER A 155 32.14 -18.83 -22.68
N TYR A 156 30.99 -18.28 -23.02
CA TYR A 156 30.49 -18.11 -24.39
C TYR A 156 30.86 -16.73 -24.98
N LEU A 157 30.81 -15.68 -24.16
CA LEU A 157 30.98 -14.28 -24.54
C LEU A 157 32.19 -13.66 -23.82
N PRO A 158 33.45 -14.02 -24.20
CA PRO A 158 34.65 -13.69 -23.43
C PRO A 158 35.02 -12.20 -23.46
N LYS A 159 34.43 -11.40 -24.37
CA LYS A 159 34.64 -9.95 -24.48
C LYS A 159 33.46 -9.13 -23.96
N LEU A 160 32.53 -9.74 -23.25
CA LEU A 160 31.33 -9.05 -22.73
C LEU A 160 31.73 -7.97 -21.72
N ARG A 161 31.41 -6.72 -22.03
CA ARG A 161 31.68 -5.53 -21.19
C ARG A 161 30.41 -5.00 -20.52
N VAL A 162 29.26 -5.14 -21.15
CA VAL A 162 27.99 -4.60 -20.66
C VAL A 162 26.93 -5.69 -20.65
N LEU A 163 26.34 -5.95 -19.46
CA LEU A 163 25.25 -6.88 -19.27
C LEU A 163 24.10 -6.20 -18.51
N ARG A 164 22.99 -5.94 -19.21
CA ARG A 164 21.80 -5.32 -18.67
C ARG A 164 20.59 -6.23 -18.81
N LEU A 165 20.14 -6.76 -17.70
CA LEU A 165 19.03 -7.72 -17.60
C LEU A 165 17.81 -7.15 -16.86
N GLY A 166 17.93 -5.97 -16.26
CA GLY A 166 16.98 -5.38 -15.33
C GLY A 166 15.52 -5.34 -15.80
N TYR A 167 14.58 -5.22 -14.87
CA TYR A 167 13.13 -5.12 -15.14
C TYR A 167 12.56 -6.31 -15.92
N ASN A 168 13.05 -7.52 -15.65
CA ASN A 168 12.53 -8.78 -16.17
C ASN A 168 12.11 -9.70 -15.01
N ARG A 169 11.83 -10.98 -15.30
CA ARG A 169 11.44 -11.98 -14.32
C ARG A 169 12.33 -13.22 -14.42
N PHE A 170 13.62 -13.00 -14.39
CA PHE A 170 14.56 -14.11 -14.30
C PHE A 170 14.45 -14.72 -12.90
N ILE A 171 14.29 -16.03 -12.84
CA ILE A 171 14.13 -16.80 -11.59
C ILE A 171 15.42 -17.56 -11.24
N GLY A 172 15.58 -17.86 -9.96
CA GLY A 172 16.72 -18.60 -9.44
C GLY A 172 17.70 -17.74 -8.67
N ASN A 173 18.87 -18.32 -8.39
CA ASN A 173 19.93 -17.65 -7.67
C ASN A 173 20.79 -16.80 -8.62
N PHE A 174 21.58 -15.88 -8.05
CA PHE A 174 22.58 -15.14 -8.80
C PHE A 174 23.51 -16.09 -9.58
N PRO A 175 23.73 -15.87 -10.88
CA PRO A 175 24.61 -16.75 -11.67
C PRO A 175 26.09 -16.50 -11.32
N TYR A 176 26.63 -17.29 -10.40
CA TYR A 176 27.97 -17.10 -9.82
C TYR A 176 29.10 -16.96 -10.83
N SER A 177 29.00 -17.61 -11.98
CA SER A 177 30.02 -17.57 -13.03
C SER A 177 30.17 -16.19 -13.70
N ILE A 178 29.26 -15.25 -13.47
CA ILE A 178 29.40 -13.85 -13.94
C ILE A 178 30.72 -13.23 -13.41
N VAL A 179 31.21 -13.65 -12.24
CA VAL A 179 32.51 -13.15 -11.74
C VAL A 179 33.71 -13.52 -12.62
N ASN A 180 33.55 -14.51 -13.51
CA ASN A 180 34.58 -14.88 -14.50
C ASN A 180 34.62 -13.92 -15.69
N CYS A 181 33.71 -12.98 -15.78
CA CYS A 181 33.67 -11.95 -16.84
C CYS A 181 34.72 -10.87 -16.59
N SER A 182 36.01 -11.21 -16.74
CA SER A 182 37.13 -10.38 -16.30
C SER A 182 37.21 -8.99 -16.95
N VAL A 183 36.52 -8.76 -18.08
CA VAL A 183 36.47 -7.47 -18.80
C VAL A 183 35.12 -6.73 -18.60
N LEU A 184 34.27 -7.22 -17.74
CA LEU A 184 32.93 -6.63 -17.49
C LEU A 184 33.08 -5.24 -16.86
N GLU A 185 32.38 -4.26 -17.43
CA GLU A 185 32.37 -2.86 -17.00
C GLU A 185 31.01 -2.47 -16.38
N GLU A 186 29.94 -3.10 -16.85
CA GLU A 186 28.59 -2.80 -16.36
C GLU A 186 27.80 -4.09 -16.18
N LEU A 187 27.24 -4.25 -14.97
CA LEU A 187 26.31 -5.31 -14.60
C LEU A 187 25.05 -4.68 -13.98
N ARG A 188 23.93 -4.80 -14.69
CA ARG A 188 22.61 -4.40 -14.16
C ARG A 188 21.68 -5.59 -14.16
N MET A 189 21.33 -6.02 -12.95
CA MET A 189 20.39 -7.14 -12.69
C MET A 189 19.30 -6.70 -11.69
N ASN A 190 18.89 -5.45 -11.80
CA ASN A 190 17.90 -4.86 -10.91
C ASN A 190 16.47 -5.31 -11.25
N ARG A 191 15.66 -5.51 -10.23
CA ARG A 191 14.22 -5.86 -10.34
C ARG A 191 13.96 -7.13 -11.15
N LEU A 192 14.61 -8.23 -10.72
CA LEU A 192 14.52 -9.54 -11.37
C LEU A 192 13.80 -10.60 -10.51
N ASN A 193 13.53 -10.34 -9.23
CA ASN A 193 13.10 -11.33 -8.21
C ASN A 193 14.14 -12.44 -7.96
N GLN A 194 15.41 -12.16 -8.11
CA GLN A 194 16.48 -13.13 -7.82
C GLN A 194 16.70 -13.32 -6.32
N THR A 195 17.12 -14.50 -5.95
CA THR A 195 17.32 -14.95 -4.55
C THR A 195 18.72 -15.51 -4.34
N GLY A 196 18.99 -15.98 -3.12
CA GLY A 196 20.26 -16.63 -2.77
C GLY A 196 21.35 -15.66 -2.34
N THR A 197 22.53 -16.20 -2.13
CA THR A 197 23.71 -15.42 -1.71
C THR A 197 24.44 -14.81 -2.91
N LEU A 198 25.29 -13.83 -2.67
CA LEU A 198 26.11 -13.19 -3.69
C LEU A 198 27.55 -13.67 -3.60
N PRO A 199 28.29 -13.71 -4.75
CA PRO A 199 29.68 -14.17 -4.79
C PRO A 199 30.68 -13.09 -4.33
N ASP A 200 31.96 -13.44 -4.29
CA ASP A 200 33.06 -12.50 -4.25
C ASP A 200 33.20 -11.81 -5.61
N PHE A 201 33.01 -10.48 -5.63
CA PHE A 201 33.10 -9.64 -6.85
C PHE A 201 34.53 -9.17 -7.17
N SER A 202 35.53 -9.43 -6.32
CA SER A 202 36.92 -8.98 -6.49
C SER A 202 37.53 -9.28 -7.86
N PRO A 203 37.15 -10.35 -8.61
CA PRO A 203 37.68 -10.60 -9.96
C PRO A 203 37.28 -9.55 -11.01
N LEU A 204 36.15 -8.84 -10.81
CA LEU A 204 35.60 -7.90 -11.78
C LEU A 204 36.28 -6.52 -11.72
N LYS A 205 37.61 -6.45 -11.90
CA LYS A 205 38.42 -5.24 -11.68
C LYS A 205 38.06 -4.05 -12.57
N PHE A 206 37.41 -4.28 -13.71
CA PHE A 206 37.03 -3.23 -14.67
C PHE A 206 35.61 -2.72 -14.43
N LEU A 207 34.87 -3.30 -13.45
CA LEU A 207 33.48 -2.95 -13.21
C LEU A 207 33.35 -1.50 -12.75
N ARG A 208 32.51 -0.74 -13.46
CA ARG A 208 32.17 0.66 -13.22
C ARG A 208 30.73 0.79 -12.65
N ILE A 209 29.83 -0.12 -13.04
CA ILE A 209 28.45 -0.10 -12.63
C ILE A 209 28.05 -1.48 -12.11
N LEU A 210 27.63 -1.55 -10.87
CA LEU A 210 27.03 -2.72 -10.25
C LEU A 210 25.68 -2.33 -9.67
N ASP A 211 24.61 -2.76 -10.35
CA ASP A 211 23.24 -2.51 -9.94
C ASP A 211 22.47 -3.84 -9.78
N LEU A 212 22.28 -4.25 -8.53
CA LEU A 212 21.57 -5.45 -8.12
C LEU A 212 20.30 -5.12 -7.31
N SER A 213 19.79 -3.90 -7.42
CA SER A 213 18.68 -3.37 -6.64
C SER A 213 17.35 -4.10 -6.90
N ASP A 214 16.41 -3.99 -5.95
CA ASP A 214 15.06 -4.54 -6.01
C ASP A 214 15.05 -6.05 -6.36
N ASN A 215 15.73 -6.83 -5.51
CA ASN A 215 15.82 -8.28 -5.57
C ASN A 215 15.59 -8.90 -4.16
N HIS A 216 15.82 -10.18 -4.03
CA HIS A 216 15.68 -10.92 -2.76
C HIS A 216 16.99 -11.62 -2.39
N PHE A 217 18.11 -10.97 -2.64
CA PHE A 217 19.42 -11.52 -2.25
C PHE A 217 19.52 -11.59 -0.72
N GLY A 218 20.19 -12.62 -0.23
CA GLY A 218 20.33 -12.91 1.19
C GLY A 218 21.72 -13.35 1.60
N GLY A 219 21.88 -13.79 2.85
CA GLY A 219 23.17 -14.14 3.41
C GLY A 219 24.02 -12.91 3.72
N ASN A 220 25.34 -13.06 3.71
CA ASN A 220 26.24 -11.96 4.02
C ASN A 220 26.38 -11.00 2.84
N PHE A 221 26.40 -9.69 3.14
CA PHE A 221 26.68 -8.67 2.13
C PHE A 221 28.09 -8.89 1.56
N PRO A 222 28.29 -8.80 0.22
CA PRO A 222 29.58 -9.06 -0.42
C PRO A 222 30.54 -7.89 -0.23
N ILE A 223 31.23 -7.80 0.90
CA ILE A 223 32.18 -6.72 1.24
C ILE A 223 33.31 -6.60 0.19
N SER A 224 33.54 -7.64 -0.59
CA SER A 224 34.53 -7.63 -1.70
C SER A 224 34.29 -6.55 -2.76
N VAL A 225 33.07 -5.95 -2.80
CA VAL A 225 32.79 -4.79 -3.68
C VAL A 225 33.74 -3.62 -3.39
N THR A 226 34.27 -3.50 -2.15
CA THR A 226 35.25 -2.45 -1.78
C THR A 226 36.59 -2.60 -2.51
N ASN A 227 36.87 -3.72 -3.18
CA ASN A 227 38.06 -3.93 -4.00
C ASN A 227 37.87 -3.43 -5.46
N LEU A 228 36.67 -3.00 -5.85
CA LEU A 228 36.31 -2.57 -7.19
C LEU A 228 36.61 -1.06 -7.37
N THR A 229 37.86 -0.65 -7.32
CA THR A 229 38.29 0.76 -7.30
C THR A 229 37.91 1.57 -8.55
N ASN A 230 37.40 0.92 -9.60
CA ASN A 230 36.88 1.59 -10.79
C ASN A 230 35.37 1.86 -10.73
N LEU A 231 34.72 1.45 -9.64
CA LEU A 231 33.28 1.54 -9.52
C LEU A 231 32.83 3.02 -9.46
N GLU A 232 31.83 3.35 -10.27
CA GLU A 232 31.15 4.64 -10.31
C GLU A 232 29.74 4.58 -9.74
N VAL A 233 29.07 3.42 -9.86
CA VAL A 233 27.73 3.18 -9.34
C VAL A 233 27.69 1.87 -8.58
N LEU A 234 27.28 1.93 -7.32
CA LEU A 234 27.01 0.79 -6.44
C LEU A 234 25.57 0.88 -5.95
N SER A 235 24.71 -0.01 -6.42
CA SER A 235 23.30 -0.03 -6.04
C SER A 235 22.86 -1.44 -5.66
N PHE A 236 22.41 -1.58 -4.40
CA PHE A 236 21.85 -2.80 -3.83
C PHE A 236 20.51 -2.54 -3.15
N ASN A 237 19.96 -1.34 -3.24
CA ASN A 237 18.75 -0.98 -2.51
C ASN A 237 17.61 -2.00 -2.71
N GLU A 238 16.72 -2.07 -1.70
CA GLU A 238 15.59 -3.01 -1.68
C GLU A 238 16.04 -4.50 -1.78
N ASN A 239 17.07 -4.87 -0.97
CA ASN A 239 17.49 -6.25 -0.73
C ASN A 239 17.43 -6.56 0.78
N PRO A 240 16.24 -6.70 1.38
CA PRO A 240 16.09 -6.88 2.83
C PRO A 240 16.48 -8.30 3.32
N GLY A 241 16.91 -9.18 2.43
CA GLY A 241 17.29 -10.55 2.75
C GLY A 241 18.71 -10.72 3.30
N PHE A 242 19.54 -9.67 3.27
CA PHE A 242 20.89 -9.75 3.82
C PHE A 242 20.88 -9.94 5.35
N ASN A 243 21.91 -10.61 5.87
CA ASN A 243 22.22 -10.57 7.29
C ASN A 243 22.61 -9.13 7.68
N LEU A 244 22.47 -8.79 8.96
CA LEU A 244 22.94 -7.48 9.46
C LEU A 244 24.46 -7.35 9.23
N TRP A 245 24.90 -6.24 8.63
CA TRP A 245 26.29 -5.96 8.33
C TRP A 245 26.64 -4.48 8.56
N GLN A 246 27.91 -4.16 8.69
CA GLN A 246 28.38 -2.80 8.94
C GLN A 246 29.12 -2.26 7.71
N LEU A 247 28.98 -0.95 7.48
CA LEU A 247 29.80 -0.26 6.49
C LEU A 247 31.27 -0.34 6.93
N PRO A 248 32.14 -0.97 6.11
CA PRO A 248 33.55 -1.08 6.49
C PRO A 248 34.29 0.22 6.19
N GLU A 249 35.31 0.57 7.00
CA GLU A 249 36.14 1.76 6.78
C GLU A 249 36.79 1.80 5.39
N ASN A 250 37.13 0.62 4.84
CA ASN A 250 37.75 0.51 3.51
C ASN A 250 36.78 0.76 2.34
N ILE A 251 35.49 1.10 2.62
CA ILE A 251 34.56 1.55 1.58
C ILE A 251 35.10 2.81 0.88
N SER A 252 35.88 3.62 1.58
CA SER A 252 36.55 4.82 1.07
C SER A 252 37.55 4.57 -0.06
N ARG A 253 37.94 3.29 -0.30
CA ARG A 253 38.76 2.94 -1.48
C ARG A 253 38.04 3.20 -2.81
N LEU A 254 36.73 3.30 -2.79
CA LEU A 254 35.91 3.56 -3.98
C LEU A 254 35.89 5.04 -4.33
N THR A 255 37.07 5.63 -4.51
CA THR A 255 37.23 7.09 -4.76
C THR A 255 36.60 7.61 -6.04
N LYS A 256 36.26 6.73 -7.01
CA LYS A 256 35.53 7.07 -8.24
C LYS A 256 34.02 6.96 -8.12
N LEU A 257 33.51 6.47 -6.97
CA LEU A 257 32.10 6.23 -6.80
C LEU A 257 31.32 7.55 -6.81
N LYS A 258 30.35 7.63 -7.69
CA LYS A 258 29.42 8.77 -7.84
C LYS A 258 28.08 8.51 -7.17
N ARG A 259 27.63 7.25 -7.18
CA ARG A 259 26.37 6.84 -6.56
C ARG A 259 26.55 5.64 -5.66
N MET A 260 26.17 5.78 -4.40
CA MET A 260 26.13 4.70 -3.41
C MET A 260 24.70 4.58 -2.87
N VAL A 261 23.98 3.56 -3.34
CA VAL A 261 22.56 3.34 -3.02
C VAL A 261 22.41 2.01 -2.30
N LEU A 262 22.28 2.08 -0.97
CA LEU A 262 22.23 0.94 -0.06
C LEU A 262 20.99 1.00 0.84
N SER A 263 19.93 1.65 0.37
CA SER A 263 18.68 1.76 1.12
C SER A 263 18.00 0.40 1.28
N THR A 264 17.49 0.10 2.49
CA THR A 264 16.83 -1.18 2.83
C THR A 264 17.72 -2.42 2.56
N CYS A 265 18.99 -2.33 3.01
CA CYS A 265 20.02 -3.38 2.80
C CYS A 265 20.53 -4.02 4.09
N MET A 266 19.82 -3.86 5.23
CA MET A 266 20.21 -4.41 6.54
C MET A 266 21.55 -3.87 7.07
N VAL A 267 21.93 -2.64 6.69
CA VAL A 267 23.12 -1.95 7.19
C VAL A 267 22.90 -1.54 8.64
N GLN A 268 23.87 -1.85 9.51
CA GLN A 268 23.84 -1.47 10.94
C GLN A 268 25.13 -0.77 11.37
N GLY A 269 25.16 -0.27 12.60
CA GLY A 269 26.36 0.33 13.17
C GLY A 269 26.55 1.79 12.77
N LEU A 270 27.77 2.27 12.80
CA LEU A 270 28.11 3.66 12.54
C LEU A 270 28.32 3.93 11.03
N ILE A 271 28.05 5.16 10.59
CA ILE A 271 28.60 5.66 9.33
C ILE A 271 30.07 5.98 9.58
N PRO A 272 31.03 5.34 8.87
CA PRO A 272 32.44 5.57 9.12
C PRO A 272 32.85 6.98 8.67
N ALA A 273 33.72 7.67 9.45
CA ALA A 273 34.22 9.00 9.10
C ALA A 273 34.98 9.03 7.76
N THR A 274 35.59 7.88 7.38
CA THR A 274 36.26 7.69 6.08
C THR A 274 35.33 7.85 4.88
N ILE A 275 34.00 7.93 5.07
CA ILE A 275 33.04 8.23 3.99
C ILE A 275 33.42 9.57 3.31
N GLY A 276 33.96 10.54 4.06
CA GLY A 276 34.41 11.84 3.56
C GLY A 276 35.52 11.78 2.52
N ASP A 277 36.27 10.67 2.42
CA ASP A 277 37.33 10.47 1.43
C ASP A 277 36.76 10.20 0.03
N MET A 278 35.44 9.87 -0.08
CA MET A 278 34.77 9.53 -1.32
C MET A 278 34.31 10.80 -2.08
N THR A 279 35.20 11.72 -2.34
CA THR A 279 34.88 13.07 -2.84
C THR A 279 34.23 13.11 -4.22
N SER A 280 34.15 12.00 -4.95
CA SER A 280 33.43 11.88 -6.23
C SER A 280 31.91 11.63 -6.04
N LEU A 281 31.44 11.38 -4.81
CA LEU A 281 30.02 11.09 -4.56
C LEU A 281 29.13 12.27 -4.93
N VAL A 282 28.07 11.93 -5.67
CA VAL A 282 26.98 12.82 -6.07
C VAL A 282 25.68 12.41 -5.37
N ASP A 283 25.55 11.12 -5.07
CA ASP A 283 24.34 10.52 -4.56
C ASP A 283 24.70 9.48 -3.47
N LEU A 284 24.23 9.72 -2.24
CA LEU A 284 24.45 8.86 -1.07
C LEU A 284 23.10 8.53 -0.42
N GLU A 285 22.60 7.30 -0.66
CA GLU A 285 21.37 6.78 -0.12
C GLU A 285 21.65 5.61 0.84
N LEU A 286 21.38 5.82 2.14
CA LEU A 286 21.52 4.83 3.22
C LEU A 286 20.22 4.66 4.02
N SER A 287 19.11 5.09 3.47
CA SER A 287 17.81 5.12 4.13
C SER A 287 17.24 3.71 4.42
N GLY A 288 16.32 3.61 5.38
CA GLY A 288 15.64 2.35 5.69
C GLY A 288 16.53 1.26 6.28
N ASN A 289 17.54 1.60 7.04
CA ASN A 289 18.53 0.70 7.62
C ASN A 289 18.53 0.74 9.16
N TYR A 290 19.57 0.20 9.81
CA TYR A 290 19.75 0.13 11.27
C TYR A 290 20.98 0.92 11.71
N LEU A 291 21.30 2.00 11.01
CA LEU A 291 22.44 2.87 11.35
C LEU A 291 22.17 3.58 12.67
N VAL A 292 23.20 3.66 13.50
CA VAL A 292 23.17 4.28 14.84
C VAL A 292 24.30 5.29 14.99
N GLY A 293 24.30 6.03 16.11
CA GLY A 293 25.35 7.01 16.43
C GLY A 293 25.19 8.31 15.69
N GLN A 294 26.25 9.10 15.67
CA GLN A 294 26.26 10.44 15.07
C GLN A 294 26.53 10.39 13.56
N ILE A 295 25.99 11.35 12.85
CA ILE A 295 26.38 11.62 11.45
C ILE A 295 27.81 12.19 11.51
N PRO A 296 28.79 11.58 10.81
CA PRO A 296 30.16 12.09 10.83
C PRO A 296 30.24 13.43 10.11
N LYS A 297 30.92 14.41 10.71
CA LYS A 297 31.12 15.72 10.12
C LYS A 297 31.89 15.68 8.78
N GLU A 298 32.67 14.64 8.58
CA GLU A 298 33.45 14.37 7.37
C GLU A 298 32.56 14.22 6.13
N ILE A 299 31.25 14.00 6.27
CA ILE A 299 30.29 14.08 5.16
C ILE A 299 30.37 15.44 4.45
N GLY A 300 30.65 16.53 5.18
CA GLY A 300 30.84 17.86 4.63
C GLY A 300 32.01 17.99 3.64
N LEU A 301 32.90 16.99 3.54
CA LEU A 301 33.99 16.94 2.52
C LEU A 301 33.49 16.51 1.15
N LEU A 302 32.28 15.97 1.01
CA LEU A 302 31.70 15.46 -0.21
C LEU A 302 31.17 16.59 -1.11
N LYS A 303 32.02 17.52 -1.56
CA LYS A 303 31.63 18.79 -2.22
C LYS A 303 30.81 18.62 -3.51
N ASN A 304 30.76 17.42 -4.12
CA ASN A 304 29.95 17.11 -5.29
C ASN A 304 28.59 16.54 -4.98
N LEU A 305 28.26 16.34 -3.67
CA LEU A 305 27.04 15.66 -3.25
C LEU A 305 25.82 16.53 -3.58
N GLN A 306 24.85 15.94 -4.27
CA GLN A 306 23.58 16.54 -4.67
C GLN A 306 22.40 15.94 -3.91
N LEU A 307 22.50 14.66 -3.51
CA LEU A 307 21.47 13.93 -2.79
C LEU A 307 22.07 13.22 -1.58
N LEU A 308 21.47 13.45 -0.40
CA LEU A 308 21.83 12.80 0.86
C LEU A 308 20.59 12.27 1.54
N GLU A 309 20.36 10.95 1.48
CA GLU A 309 19.24 10.29 2.11
C GLU A 309 19.70 9.36 3.24
N LEU A 310 19.37 9.73 4.47
CA LEU A 310 19.65 8.98 5.70
C LEU A 310 18.39 8.65 6.48
N TYR A 311 17.23 8.85 5.90
CA TYR A 311 15.94 8.69 6.59
C TYR A 311 15.67 7.24 7.01
N TYR A 312 14.77 7.06 8.00
CA TYR A 312 14.43 5.75 8.55
C TYR A 312 15.64 4.97 9.04
N ASN A 313 16.39 5.59 9.99
CA ASN A 313 17.50 4.97 10.69
C ASN A 313 17.36 5.24 12.22
N GLN A 314 18.39 4.98 12.98
CA GLN A 314 18.48 5.27 14.42
C GLN A 314 19.62 6.25 14.72
N LEU A 315 19.95 7.11 13.77
CA LEU A 315 20.99 8.13 13.91
C LEU A 315 20.63 9.12 15.02
N SER A 316 21.60 9.53 15.79
CA SER A 316 21.41 10.36 16.99
C SER A 316 22.47 11.46 17.06
N GLY A 317 22.40 12.32 18.08
CA GLY A 317 23.31 13.47 18.21
C GLY A 317 22.84 14.65 17.36
N TYR A 318 23.75 15.57 17.10
CA TYR A 318 23.47 16.81 16.36
C TYR A 318 23.65 16.63 14.87
N ILE A 319 22.94 17.43 14.08
CA ILE A 319 23.22 17.56 12.66
C ILE A 319 24.52 18.34 12.51
N PRO A 320 25.58 17.83 11.84
CA PRO A 320 26.85 18.54 11.68
C PRO A 320 26.68 19.83 10.89
N GLU A 321 27.31 20.92 11.35
CA GLU A 321 27.32 22.22 10.63
C GLU A 321 28.02 22.11 9.26
N GLU A 322 28.97 21.19 9.16
CA GLU A 322 29.76 20.92 7.94
C GLU A 322 28.92 20.43 6.77
N ILE A 323 27.65 19.97 7.00
CA ILE A 323 26.72 19.68 5.90
C ILE A 323 26.41 20.96 5.11
N GLY A 324 26.45 22.12 5.74
CA GLY A 324 26.34 23.42 5.05
C GLY A 324 27.46 23.71 4.05
N ASP A 325 28.53 22.93 4.05
CA ASP A 325 29.62 23.03 3.08
C ASP A 325 29.32 22.33 1.74
N LEU A 326 28.21 21.60 1.64
CA LEU A 326 27.78 20.84 0.45
C LEU A 326 27.04 21.74 -0.54
N THR A 327 27.73 22.67 -1.18
CA THR A 327 27.15 23.72 -2.02
C THR A 327 26.36 23.20 -3.25
N GLU A 328 26.58 21.94 -3.64
CA GLU A 328 25.86 21.28 -4.73
C GLU A 328 24.60 20.54 -4.28
N LEU A 329 24.32 20.49 -2.96
CA LEU A 329 23.22 19.71 -2.38
C LEU A 329 21.85 20.26 -2.82
N ILE A 330 21.03 19.35 -3.34
CA ILE A 330 19.68 19.60 -3.86
C ILE A 330 18.63 18.98 -2.93
N ASP A 331 18.86 17.75 -2.48
CA ASP A 331 17.94 16.98 -1.65
C ASP A 331 18.64 16.48 -0.38
N LEU A 332 18.06 16.85 0.77
CA LEU A 332 18.51 16.43 2.08
C LEU A 332 17.34 15.82 2.85
N ASP A 333 17.36 14.49 3.03
CA ASP A 333 16.39 13.78 3.84
C ASP A 333 17.09 13.00 4.99
N MET A 334 16.89 13.47 6.22
CA MET A 334 17.32 12.81 7.46
C MET A 334 16.14 12.49 8.39
N SER A 335 14.94 12.43 7.83
CA SER A 335 13.71 12.20 8.58
C SER A 335 13.68 10.83 9.27
N VAL A 336 12.84 10.69 10.26
CA VAL A 336 12.63 9.44 11.04
C VAL A 336 13.93 8.88 11.59
N ASN A 337 14.54 9.67 12.47
CA ASN A 337 15.77 9.35 13.21
C ASN A 337 15.65 9.79 14.68
N LYS A 338 16.75 9.84 15.41
CA LYS A 338 16.84 10.32 16.81
C LYS A 338 17.74 11.56 16.91
N LEU A 339 17.80 12.37 15.84
CA LEU A 339 18.62 13.59 15.78
C LEU A 339 18.08 14.64 16.74
N GLN A 340 18.97 15.38 17.38
CA GLN A 340 18.63 16.36 18.40
C GLN A 340 19.34 17.71 18.20
N GLY A 341 18.97 18.71 18.99
CA GLY A 341 19.56 20.04 18.93
C GLY A 341 18.95 20.92 17.86
N LYS A 342 19.65 21.96 17.47
CA LYS A 342 19.15 22.97 16.51
C LYS A 342 19.38 22.53 15.07
N ILE A 343 18.58 23.06 14.15
CA ILE A 343 18.83 22.99 12.72
C ILE A 343 19.97 23.98 12.42
N PRO A 344 21.11 23.54 11.82
CA PRO A 344 22.22 24.45 11.49
C PRO A 344 21.81 25.51 10.44
N GLU A 345 22.21 26.78 10.70
CA GLU A 345 21.97 27.88 9.75
C GLU A 345 22.66 27.64 8.42
N SER A 346 23.82 26.99 8.45
CA SER A 346 24.62 26.65 7.27
C SER A 346 23.82 25.82 6.23
N ILE A 347 23.03 24.85 6.70
CA ILE A 347 22.17 24.02 5.82
C ILE A 347 21.06 24.87 5.19
N CYS A 348 20.43 25.73 6.00
CA CYS A 348 19.36 26.61 5.55
C CYS A 348 19.83 27.68 4.53
N SER A 349 21.15 27.87 4.42
CA SER A 349 21.80 28.82 3.50
C SER A 349 22.30 28.18 2.20
N LEU A 350 22.12 26.86 2.01
CA LEU A 350 22.59 26.14 0.83
C LEU A 350 21.93 26.65 -0.45
N PRO A 351 22.74 27.05 -1.47
CA PRO A 351 22.22 27.79 -2.63
C PRO A 351 21.37 26.97 -3.60
N LYS A 352 21.51 25.65 -3.61
CA LYS A 352 20.80 24.74 -4.53
C LYS A 352 19.77 23.86 -3.85
N LEU A 353 19.60 23.98 -2.54
CA LEU A 353 18.70 23.12 -1.77
C LEU A 353 17.24 23.32 -2.19
N GLN A 354 16.61 22.26 -2.67
CA GLN A 354 15.21 22.23 -3.09
C GLN A 354 14.34 21.45 -2.09
N VAL A 355 14.89 20.41 -1.47
CA VAL A 355 14.18 19.52 -0.54
C VAL A 355 14.93 19.48 0.77
N LEU A 356 14.25 19.83 1.86
CA LEU A 356 14.74 19.68 3.23
C LEU A 356 13.71 18.93 4.04
N GLN A 357 14.02 17.68 4.41
CA GLN A 357 13.19 16.81 5.20
C GLN A 357 13.91 16.36 6.47
N LEU A 358 13.45 16.82 7.62
CA LEU A 358 14.00 16.52 8.95
C LEU A 358 12.90 16.04 9.92
N TYR A 359 11.76 15.63 9.40
CA TYR A 359 10.60 15.27 10.19
C TYR A 359 10.81 14.01 11.05
N ASN A 360 10.02 13.87 12.12
CA ASN A 360 10.10 12.76 13.09
C ASN A 360 11.53 12.56 13.63
N ASN A 361 12.03 13.59 14.28
CA ASN A 361 13.28 13.60 15.02
C ASN A 361 13.06 14.20 16.44
N SER A 362 14.14 14.57 17.13
CA SER A 362 14.12 15.27 18.41
C SER A 362 14.74 16.66 18.31
N LEU A 363 14.60 17.33 17.17
CA LEU A 363 15.17 18.65 16.93
C LEU A 363 14.44 19.72 17.74
N SER A 364 15.18 20.74 18.18
CA SER A 364 14.68 21.79 19.07
C SER A 364 15.25 23.17 18.68
N GLY A 365 14.78 24.22 19.35
CA GLY A 365 15.15 25.57 19.00
C GLY A 365 14.32 26.15 17.86
N GLU A 366 14.77 27.25 17.29
CA GLU A 366 14.03 28.01 16.28
C GLU A 366 14.37 27.52 14.87
N ILE A 367 13.46 27.72 13.92
CA ILE A 367 13.73 27.56 12.48
C ILE A 367 14.64 28.71 12.06
N PRO A 368 15.86 28.44 11.50
CA PRO A 368 16.79 29.51 11.13
C PRO A 368 16.17 30.50 10.15
N GLY A 369 16.22 31.78 10.48
CA GLY A 369 15.63 32.86 9.66
C GLY A 369 16.14 32.93 8.23
N VAL A 370 17.38 32.50 8.00
CA VAL A 370 18.04 32.49 6.70
C VAL A 370 17.35 31.60 5.67
N ILE A 371 16.56 30.60 6.07
CA ILE A 371 15.82 29.70 5.18
C ILE A 371 14.83 30.45 4.30
N ALA A 372 14.29 31.56 4.80
CA ALA A 372 13.36 32.41 4.04
C ALA A 372 14.00 33.17 2.87
N ASN A 373 15.34 33.23 2.82
CA ASN A 373 16.09 33.82 1.71
C ASN A 373 16.28 32.84 0.53
N SER A 374 15.94 31.57 0.72
CA SER A 374 16.06 30.56 -0.35
C SER A 374 15.22 30.93 -1.57
N THR A 375 15.80 30.76 -2.75
CA THR A 375 15.12 30.93 -4.05
C THR A 375 14.83 29.60 -4.75
N THR A 376 15.29 28.50 -4.17
CA THR A 376 15.25 27.16 -4.78
C THR A 376 14.38 26.18 -4.00
N LEU A 377 14.08 26.47 -2.72
CA LEU A 377 13.37 25.54 -1.84
C LEU A 377 11.94 25.28 -2.30
N THR A 378 11.61 24.04 -2.56
CA THR A 378 10.29 23.57 -2.97
C THR A 378 9.59 22.78 -1.88
N THR A 379 10.34 22.05 -1.07
CA THR A 379 9.82 21.18 0.00
C THR A 379 10.52 21.46 1.32
N LEU A 380 9.75 21.83 2.33
CA LEU A 380 10.22 21.97 3.71
C LEU A 380 9.33 21.12 4.61
N SER A 381 9.88 20.04 5.16
CA SER A 381 9.16 19.16 6.09
C SER A 381 9.94 18.98 7.39
N LEU A 382 9.42 19.58 8.46
CA LEU A 382 10.00 19.59 9.80
C LEU A 382 9.03 19.00 10.85
N TYR A 383 7.96 18.36 10.44
CA TYR A 383 6.92 17.90 11.36
C TYR A 383 7.43 16.85 12.36
N GLY A 384 6.74 16.72 13.51
CA GLY A 384 7.11 15.71 14.52
C GLY A 384 8.47 15.97 15.17
N ASN A 385 8.70 17.20 15.61
CA ASN A 385 9.91 17.62 16.33
C ASN A 385 9.54 18.46 17.59
N PHE A 386 10.50 19.09 18.24
CA PHE A 386 10.31 19.99 19.39
C PHE A 386 10.73 21.43 19.05
N LEU A 387 10.53 21.85 17.81
CA LEU A 387 10.89 23.19 17.35
C LEU A 387 10.03 24.26 18.04
N THR A 388 10.64 25.41 18.35
CA THR A 388 10.04 26.51 19.10
C THR A 388 10.24 27.83 18.37
N GLY A 389 9.70 28.93 18.92
CA GLY A 389 9.82 30.26 18.32
C GLY A 389 8.88 30.48 17.14
N GLU A 390 9.06 31.59 16.44
CA GLU A 390 8.22 32.00 15.32
C GLU A 390 8.78 31.50 13.99
N VAL A 391 7.89 31.18 13.05
CA VAL A 391 8.29 30.87 11.67
C VAL A 391 8.71 32.19 10.98
N PRO A 392 9.81 32.20 10.23
CA PRO A 392 10.23 33.40 9.50
C PRO A 392 9.10 33.92 8.59
N GLN A 393 8.66 35.16 8.81
CA GLN A 393 7.45 35.73 8.18
C GLN A 393 7.58 35.98 6.67
N ASN A 394 8.81 36.04 6.15
CA ASN A 394 9.10 36.12 4.72
C ASN A 394 9.31 34.76 4.05
N LEU A 395 9.07 33.66 4.76
CA LEU A 395 9.14 32.31 4.18
C LEU A 395 8.18 32.19 2.97
N GLY A 396 8.70 31.66 1.87
CA GLY A 396 7.93 31.50 0.61
C GLY A 396 7.89 32.75 -0.26
N GLN A 397 8.45 33.88 0.21
CA GLN A 397 8.44 35.13 -0.57
C GLN A 397 9.23 34.99 -1.88
N SER A 398 10.35 34.28 -1.87
CA SER A 398 11.27 34.14 -3.01
C SER A 398 11.36 32.71 -3.53
N SER A 399 10.89 31.72 -2.77
CA SER A 399 11.01 30.30 -3.10
C SER A 399 9.74 29.72 -3.74
N PRO A 400 9.86 28.79 -4.72
CA PRO A 400 8.73 28.15 -5.39
C PRO A 400 8.18 26.98 -4.53
N MET A 401 7.68 27.29 -3.32
CA MET A 401 7.22 26.29 -2.38
C MET A 401 6.09 25.42 -2.96
N VAL A 402 6.24 24.11 -2.84
CA VAL A 402 5.25 23.09 -3.22
C VAL A 402 4.69 22.39 -1.99
N VAL A 403 5.55 22.09 -1.03
CA VAL A 403 5.18 21.43 0.25
C VAL A 403 5.79 22.19 1.40
N ILE A 404 4.96 22.53 2.38
CA ILE A 404 5.41 23.02 3.69
C ILE A 404 4.65 22.26 4.77
N ASP A 405 5.39 21.50 5.57
CA ASP A 405 4.88 20.75 6.71
C ASP A 405 5.68 21.03 7.97
N LEU A 406 5.09 21.82 8.85
CA LEU A 406 5.64 22.19 10.16
C LEU A 406 4.83 21.59 11.32
N SER A 407 3.96 20.63 11.02
CA SER A 407 3.02 20.04 11.97
C SER A 407 3.72 19.41 13.17
N GLU A 408 2.99 19.23 14.28
CA GLU A 408 3.47 18.50 15.46
C GLU A 408 4.79 19.05 16.01
N ASN A 409 4.78 20.36 16.34
CA ASN A 409 5.90 21.08 16.96
C ASN A 409 5.39 22.01 18.08
N ASN A 410 6.29 22.84 18.65
CA ASN A 410 5.96 23.86 19.65
C ASN A 410 6.10 25.28 19.08
N LEU A 411 5.85 25.45 17.79
CA LEU A 411 5.97 26.74 17.08
C LEU A 411 4.90 27.73 17.53
N THR A 412 5.26 29.01 17.59
CA THR A 412 4.44 30.10 18.11
C THR A 412 4.32 31.26 17.11
N GLY A 413 3.62 32.33 17.46
CA GLY A 413 3.48 33.53 16.64
C GLY A 413 2.51 33.36 15.48
N PRO A 414 2.46 34.35 14.55
CA PRO A 414 1.57 34.35 13.42
C PRO A 414 2.03 33.41 12.31
N LEU A 415 1.10 33.00 11.45
CA LEU A 415 1.41 32.22 10.25
C LEU A 415 2.12 33.09 9.20
N PRO A 416 3.12 32.55 8.45
CA PRO A 416 3.87 33.29 7.45
C PRO A 416 3.02 33.64 6.24
N PRO A 417 2.80 34.95 5.91
CA PRO A 417 1.81 35.35 4.93
C PRO A 417 2.19 35.07 3.45
N GLU A 418 3.48 34.88 3.16
CA GLU A 418 4.01 34.88 1.79
C GLU A 418 4.18 33.47 1.18
N VAL A 419 3.84 32.39 1.91
CA VAL A 419 4.11 30.99 1.50
C VAL A 419 3.44 30.58 0.17
N CYS A 420 2.37 31.25 -0.23
CA CYS A 420 1.66 30.98 -1.49
C CYS A 420 2.11 31.84 -2.67
N LYS A 421 3.07 32.75 -2.48
CA LYS A 421 3.44 33.76 -3.49
C LYS A 421 4.01 33.12 -4.77
N GLY A 422 4.68 32.00 -4.67
CA GLY A 422 5.17 31.22 -5.80
C GLY A 422 4.07 30.57 -6.65
N GLY A 423 2.82 30.54 -6.18
CA GLY A 423 1.66 30.01 -6.91
C GLY A 423 1.65 28.51 -7.17
N GLN A 424 2.56 27.72 -6.54
CA GLN A 424 2.72 26.28 -6.77
C GLN A 424 2.45 25.45 -5.52
N LEU A 425 2.14 26.06 -4.37
CA LEU A 425 1.95 25.38 -3.09
C LEU A 425 0.78 24.40 -3.17
N LEU A 426 1.06 23.10 -2.93
CA LEU A 426 0.08 22.03 -2.90
C LEU A 426 -0.35 21.65 -1.48
N TYR A 427 0.60 21.64 -0.54
CA TYR A 427 0.37 21.22 0.84
C TYR A 427 0.85 22.29 1.81
N LEU A 428 -0.10 22.84 2.60
CA LEU A 428 0.14 23.73 3.71
C LEU A 428 -0.33 23.02 4.98
N LEU A 429 0.63 22.51 5.78
CA LEU A 429 0.37 21.67 6.93
C LEU A 429 1.06 22.25 8.16
N PHE A 430 0.28 22.87 9.07
CA PHE A 430 0.76 23.53 10.31
C PHE A 430 0.00 23.05 11.55
N LEU A 431 -0.60 21.87 11.46
CA LEU A 431 -1.43 21.33 12.55
C LEU A 431 -0.62 21.01 13.82
N GLN A 432 -1.29 21.01 14.97
CA GLN A 432 -0.69 20.65 16.27
C GLN A 432 0.55 21.49 16.60
N ASN A 433 0.35 22.79 16.80
CA ASN A 433 1.35 23.76 17.21
C ASN A 433 0.72 24.76 18.19
N MET A 434 1.40 25.89 18.43
CA MET A 434 0.91 26.99 19.25
C MET A 434 0.79 28.29 18.45
N PHE A 435 0.56 28.21 17.12
CA PHE A 435 0.32 29.38 16.27
C PHE A 435 -0.86 30.21 16.74
N SER A 436 -0.73 31.54 16.69
CA SER A 436 -1.74 32.48 17.17
C SER A 436 -1.99 33.61 16.16
N GLY A 437 -2.99 34.46 16.44
CA GLY A 437 -3.38 35.53 15.53
C GLY A 437 -4.29 35.06 14.42
N ASN A 438 -4.54 35.90 13.45
CA ASN A 438 -5.49 35.70 12.38
C ASN A 438 -4.87 34.91 11.21
N LEU A 439 -5.73 34.22 10.44
CA LEU A 439 -5.31 33.69 9.14
C LEU A 439 -4.94 34.83 8.19
N PRO A 440 -3.76 34.76 7.55
CA PRO A 440 -3.37 35.75 6.56
C PRO A 440 -4.39 35.83 5.39
N GLU A 441 -4.82 37.05 5.02
CA GLU A 441 -5.69 37.24 3.88
C GLU A 441 -5.08 36.77 2.54
N SER A 442 -3.74 36.77 2.46
CA SER A 442 -3.01 36.24 1.30
C SER A 442 -3.29 34.76 1.01
N TYR A 443 -3.75 33.98 2.01
CA TYR A 443 -4.06 32.56 1.84
C TYR A 443 -5.30 32.33 0.96
N THR A 444 -6.16 33.31 0.78
CA THR A 444 -7.25 33.25 -0.22
C THR A 444 -6.76 33.18 -1.66
N LYS A 445 -5.47 33.51 -1.89
CA LYS A 445 -4.80 33.47 -3.19
C LYS A 445 -4.03 32.16 -3.43
N CYS A 446 -4.04 31.22 -2.48
CA CYS A 446 -3.39 29.92 -2.58
C CYS A 446 -4.12 28.96 -3.53
N VAL A 447 -4.38 29.36 -4.76
CA VAL A 447 -5.27 28.65 -5.68
C VAL A 447 -4.81 27.22 -6.04
N SER A 448 -3.52 26.92 -5.93
CA SER A 448 -2.94 25.60 -6.20
C SER A 448 -3.12 24.60 -5.07
N VAL A 449 -3.43 25.07 -3.85
CA VAL A 449 -3.46 24.24 -2.64
C VAL A 449 -4.49 23.10 -2.76
N LEU A 450 -4.03 21.87 -2.49
CA LEU A 450 -4.83 20.68 -2.39
C LEU A 450 -5.22 20.37 -0.94
N ARG A 451 -4.32 20.63 0.02
CA ARG A 451 -4.56 20.42 1.45
C ARG A 451 -4.13 21.64 2.23
N PHE A 452 -5.08 22.19 2.93
CA PHE A 452 -4.90 23.31 3.85
C PHE A 452 -5.27 22.83 5.25
N ARG A 453 -4.27 22.67 6.14
CA ARG A 453 -4.49 22.14 7.48
C ARG A 453 -3.74 22.95 8.52
N VAL A 454 -4.49 23.59 9.42
CA VAL A 454 -3.96 24.41 10.53
C VAL A 454 -4.63 24.05 11.85
N SER A 455 -5.22 22.84 11.94
CA SER A 455 -5.94 22.38 13.13
C SER A 455 -5.05 22.26 14.38
N ASN A 456 -5.68 22.27 15.55
CA ASN A 456 -5.00 22.16 16.84
C ASN A 456 -3.93 23.26 17.05
N ASN A 457 -4.39 24.51 17.06
CA ASN A 457 -3.57 25.71 17.27
C ASN A 457 -4.33 26.73 18.17
N ARG A 458 -3.85 27.95 18.24
CA ARG A 458 -4.47 29.06 18.96
C ARG A 458 -4.89 30.21 18.02
N LEU A 459 -5.13 29.88 16.76
CA LEU A 459 -5.52 30.85 15.73
C LEU A 459 -6.91 31.42 16.04
N GLU A 460 -7.11 32.69 15.70
CA GLU A 460 -8.32 33.43 16.08
C GLU A 460 -8.84 34.27 14.91
N GLY A 461 -9.88 35.11 15.18
CA GLY A 461 -10.50 35.96 14.16
C GLY A 461 -11.45 35.21 13.24
N SER A 462 -11.91 35.86 12.19
CA SER A 462 -12.79 35.25 11.20
C SER A 462 -12.00 34.48 10.13
N ILE A 463 -12.62 33.43 9.59
CA ILE A 463 -12.08 32.73 8.42
C ILE A 463 -12.19 33.68 7.21
N PRO A 464 -11.07 33.97 6.51
CA PRO A 464 -11.11 34.80 5.27
C PRO A 464 -12.08 34.20 4.25
N GLU A 465 -12.96 35.02 3.70
CA GLU A 465 -14.07 34.59 2.85
C GLU A 465 -13.62 33.73 1.66
N GLY A 466 -12.49 34.07 1.04
CA GLY A 466 -11.93 33.34 -0.10
C GLY A 466 -11.30 31.98 0.24
N LEU A 467 -10.99 31.72 1.50
CA LEU A 467 -10.26 30.49 1.89
C LEU A 467 -11.10 29.21 1.65
N LEU A 468 -12.40 29.29 2.00
CA LEU A 468 -13.32 28.17 1.80
C LEU A 468 -13.69 27.93 0.33
N SER A 469 -13.30 28.87 -0.58
CA SER A 469 -13.54 28.79 -2.01
C SER A 469 -12.34 28.38 -2.85
N LEU A 470 -11.24 27.97 -2.25
CA LEU A 470 -10.03 27.54 -2.97
C LEU A 470 -10.35 26.45 -4.00
N PRO A 471 -10.06 26.66 -5.29
CA PRO A 471 -10.64 25.86 -6.38
C PRO A 471 -10.13 24.42 -6.43
N HIS A 472 -8.92 24.16 -5.94
CA HIS A 472 -8.29 22.86 -5.98
C HIS A 472 -8.24 22.16 -4.62
N ALA A 473 -8.61 22.85 -3.54
CA ALA A 473 -8.58 22.29 -2.20
C ALA A 473 -9.47 21.04 -2.12
N SER A 474 -8.89 19.95 -1.66
CA SER A 474 -9.59 18.71 -1.35
C SER A 474 -9.86 18.56 0.15
N ILE A 475 -8.99 19.11 0.99
CA ILE A 475 -9.12 19.11 2.44
C ILE A 475 -8.87 20.53 2.95
N ILE A 476 -9.83 21.05 3.73
CA ILE A 476 -9.68 22.25 4.54
C ILE A 476 -9.93 21.86 6.01
N ASP A 477 -8.89 21.95 6.82
CA ASP A 477 -8.90 21.55 8.23
C ASP A 477 -8.45 22.72 9.11
N LEU A 478 -9.42 23.33 9.79
CA LEU A 478 -9.28 24.48 10.69
C LEU A 478 -9.66 24.10 12.13
N ALA A 479 -9.84 22.82 12.41
CA ALA A 479 -10.41 22.34 13.68
C ALA A 479 -9.57 22.73 14.90
N ASP A 480 -10.21 22.75 16.05
CA ASP A 480 -9.57 22.97 17.35
C ASP A 480 -8.69 24.23 17.38
N ASN A 481 -9.34 25.37 17.14
CA ASN A 481 -8.77 26.70 17.18
C ASN A 481 -9.73 27.69 17.90
N ASN A 482 -9.53 28.99 17.74
CA ASN A 482 -10.35 30.05 18.33
C ASN A 482 -11.12 30.85 17.27
N PHE A 483 -11.36 30.29 16.07
CA PHE A 483 -12.02 30.99 14.99
C PHE A 483 -13.43 31.42 15.34
N THR A 484 -13.82 32.61 14.86
CA THR A 484 -15.12 33.23 15.10
C THR A 484 -15.79 33.62 13.77
N GLY A 485 -16.96 34.22 13.83
CA GLY A 485 -17.68 34.66 12.63
C GLY A 485 -18.45 33.54 11.93
N PRO A 486 -19.12 33.85 10.81
CA PRO A 486 -19.92 32.88 10.06
C PRO A 486 -19.12 32.07 9.07
N ILE A 487 -19.69 30.95 8.62
CA ILE A 487 -19.22 30.24 7.42
C ILE A 487 -19.70 31.03 6.20
N ALA A 488 -18.76 31.45 5.35
CA ALA A 488 -19.07 32.26 4.17
C ALA A 488 -19.85 31.47 3.11
N ASP A 489 -20.75 32.14 2.39
CA ASP A 489 -21.52 31.53 1.28
C ASP A 489 -20.64 31.05 0.12
N THR A 490 -19.41 31.52 0.03
CA THR A 490 -18.39 31.07 -0.94
C THR A 490 -17.99 29.63 -0.81
N ILE A 491 -18.31 28.93 0.30
CA ILE A 491 -18.11 27.50 0.51
C ILE A 491 -18.73 26.62 -0.60
N GLY A 492 -19.68 27.15 -1.36
CA GLY A 492 -20.29 26.45 -2.49
C GLY A 492 -19.45 26.42 -3.77
N TYR A 493 -18.34 27.14 -3.87
CA TYR A 493 -17.55 27.25 -5.11
C TYR A 493 -16.50 26.14 -5.31
N PRO A 494 -15.83 25.56 -4.28
CA PRO A 494 -14.81 24.58 -4.50
C PRO A 494 -15.41 23.27 -5.03
N ARG A 495 -15.00 22.87 -6.24
CA ARG A 495 -15.49 21.66 -6.90
C ARG A 495 -14.79 20.39 -6.42
N ASN A 496 -13.62 20.52 -5.80
CA ASN A 496 -12.79 19.40 -5.40
C ASN A 496 -12.83 19.10 -3.90
N LEU A 497 -13.47 19.97 -3.10
CA LEU A 497 -13.51 19.83 -1.65
C LEU A 497 -14.22 18.53 -1.25
N SER A 498 -13.47 17.64 -0.60
CA SER A 498 -13.94 16.35 -0.07
C SER A 498 -14.11 16.36 1.44
N GLU A 499 -13.29 17.13 2.16
CA GLU A 499 -13.34 17.22 3.61
C GLU A 499 -13.31 18.68 4.08
N LEU A 500 -14.28 19.01 4.92
CA LEU A 500 -14.40 20.30 5.61
C LEU A 500 -14.44 20.04 7.11
N LEU A 501 -13.37 20.41 7.81
CA LEU A 501 -13.18 20.17 9.23
C LEU A 501 -12.97 21.53 9.94
N VAL A 502 -13.98 21.99 10.68
CA VAL A 502 -13.91 23.25 11.42
C VAL A 502 -14.45 23.11 12.85
N HIS A 503 -14.49 21.86 13.34
CA HIS A 503 -14.96 21.55 14.70
C HIS A 503 -14.09 22.20 15.79
N GLY A 504 -14.60 22.27 17.02
CA GLY A 504 -13.83 22.80 18.15
C GLY A 504 -13.43 24.27 18.01
N ASN A 505 -14.35 25.13 17.53
CA ASN A 505 -14.13 26.55 17.35
C ASN A 505 -15.24 27.39 18.00
N LYS A 506 -15.29 28.68 17.71
CA LYS A 506 -16.35 29.61 18.14
C LYS A 506 -17.13 30.17 16.92
N ILE A 507 -17.21 29.40 15.82
CA ILE A 507 -17.87 29.77 14.58
C ILE A 507 -19.37 29.86 14.86
N SER A 508 -20.00 30.96 14.36
CA SER A 508 -21.38 31.29 14.67
C SER A 508 -22.20 31.56 13.40
N GLY A 509 -23.47 31.91 13.55
CA GLY A 509 -24.38 32.12 12.42
C GLY A 509 -24.97 30.81 11.91
N ALA A 510 -25.62 30.84 10.76
CA ALA A 510 -26.26 29.69 10.15
C ALA A 510 -25.32 28.92 9.23
N ILE A 511 -25.57 27.62 9.06
CA ILE A 511 -24.92 26.83 8.01
C ILE A 511 -25.47 27.33 6.65
N PRO A 512 -24.63 27.83 5.74
CA PRO A 512 -25.11 28.36 4.48
C PRO A 512 -25.64 27.27 3.55
N PRO A 513 -26.84 27.43 2.93
CA PRO A 513 -27.38 26.47 1.97
C PRO A 513 -26.46 26.22 0.76
N SER A 514 -25.60 27.17 0.44
CA SER A 514 -24.59 27.08 -0.64
C SER A 514 -23.62 25.95 -0.46
N ILE A 515 -23.40 25.43 0.76
CA ILE A 515 -22.53 24.25 1.03
C ILE A 515 -22.92 23.02 0.18
N SER A 516 -24.21 22.93 -0.17
CA SER A 516 -24.73 21.85 -1.04
C SER A 516 -24.17 21.84 -2.47
N ARG A 517 -23.57 22.95 -2.92
CA ARG A 517 -22.95 23.10 -4.24
C ARG A 517 -21.56 22.44 -4.28
N ALA A 518 -20.90 22.22 -3.13
CA ALA A 518 -19.65 21.48 -3.01
C ALA A 518 -19.91 19.96 -3.08
N THR A 519 -20.39 19.48 -4.22
CA THR A 519 -20.94 18.12 -4.43
C THR A 519 -19.96 16.99 -4.22
N ASN A 520 -18.67 17.26 -4.07
CA ASN A 520 -17.64 16.27 -3.77
C ASN A 520 -17.40 16.06 -2.28
N LEU A 521 -18.08 16.78 -1.40
CA LEU A 521 -17.95 16.60 0.04
C LEU A 521 -18.32 15.17 0.47
N VAL A 522 -17.38 14.55 1.14
CA VAL A 522 -17.48 13.22 1.75
C VAL A 522 -17.56 13.35 3.27
N LYS A 523 -16.86 14.33 3.84
CA LYS A 523 -16.81 14.55 5.29
C LYS A 523 -17.08 16.02 5.60
N ILE A 524 -18.06 16.25 6.48
CA ILE A 524 -18.36 17.57 7.07
C ILE A 524 -18.33 17.39 8.58
N ASP A 525 -17.45 18.14 9.25
CA ASP A 525 -17.37 18.20 10.70
C ASP A 525 -17.39 19.66 11.15
N LEU A 526 -18.56 20.09 11.63
CA LEU A 526 -18.82 21.44 12.16
C LEU A 526 -19.13 21.36 13.67
N SER A 527 -18.84 20.25 14.30
CA SER A 527 -19.20 20.00 15.70
C SER A 527 -18.52 20.97 16.67
N ASN A 528 -19.07 21.10 17.88
CA ASN A 528 -18.49 21.92 18.96
C ASN A 528 -18.19 23.36 18.53
N ASN A 529 -19.21 24.04 18.06
CA ASN A 529 -19.19 25.45 17.62
C ASN A 529 -20.37 26.24 18.21
N LEU A 530 -20.60 27.44 17.73
CA LEU A 530 -21.73 28.28 18.12
C LEU A 530 -22.75 28.47 16.98
N LEU A 531 -22.77 27.53 16.02
CA LEU A 531 -23.67 27.56 14.87
C LEU A 531 -25.14 27.53 15.32
N SER A 532 -25.99 28.26 14.67
CA SER A 532 -27.40 28.45 15.02
C SER A 532 -28.33 28.40 13.80
N GLY A 533 -29.65 28.47 14.02
CA GLY A 533 -30.62 28.37 12.92
C GLY A 533 -30.86 26.92 12.44
N PRO A 534 -31.56 26.74 11.32
CA PRO A 534 -31.91 25.41 10.82
C PRO A 534 -30.73 24.70 10.14
N ILE A 535 -30.78 23.39 10.12
CA ILE A 535 -29.97 22.55 9.23
C ILE A 535 -30.54 22.76 7.81
N PRO A 536 -29.77 23.25 6.84
CA PRO A 536 -30.26 23.46 5.48
C PRO A 536 -30.75 22.19 4.81
N SER A 537 -31.94 22.18 4.26
CA SER A 537 -32.50 21.03 3.52
C SER A 537 -31.62 20.61 2.32
N GLU A 538 -30.90 21.57 1.77
CA GLU A 538 -30.01 21.45 0.62
C GLU A 538 -28.83 20.51 0.91
N ILE A 539 -28.43 20.29 2.17
CA ILE A 539 -27.39 19.32 2.54
C ILE A 539 -27.74 17.93 1.98
N GLY A 540 -29.02 17.56 1.90
CA GLY A 540 -29.49 16.32 1.28
C GLY A 540 -29.05 16.13 -0.19
N ASN A 541 -28.54 17.17 -0.87
CA ASN A 541 -28.01 17.07 -2.24
C ASN A 541 -26.57 16.55 -2.30
N LEU A 542 -25.86 16.49 -1.17
CA LEU A 542 -24.48 16.00 -1.08
C LEU A 542 -24.39 14.46 -1.13
N ARG A 543 -24.70 13.88 -2.27
CA ARG A 543 -24.86 12.41 -2.44
C ARG A 543 -23.64 11.56 -2.05
N LYS A 544 -22.44 12.16 -1.98
CA LYS A 544 -21.19 11.50 -1.58
C LYS A 544 -20.90 11.59 -0.09
N LEU A 545 -21.70 12.36 0.65
CA LEU A 545 -21.47 12.60 2.06
C LEU A 545 -21.57 11.29 2.85
N ASN A 546 -20.49 10.97 3.54
CA ASN A 546 -20.31 9.77 4.35
C ASN A 546 -20.38 10.07 5.85
N LEU A 547 -19.92 11.26 6.25
CA LEU A 547 -19.84 11.69 7.63
C LEU A 547 -20.40 13.12 7.76
N LEU A 548 -21.39 13.28 8.63
CA LEU A 548 -21.97 14.58 9.00
C LEU A 548 -22.01 14.72 10.53
N LEU A 549 -21.13 15.54 11.07
CA LEU A 549 -21.02 15.83 12.49
C LEU A 549 -21.41 17.28 12.75
N LEU A 550 -22.53 17.49 13.45
CA LEU A 550 -23.09 18.80 13.81
C LEU A 550 -23.32 18.93 15.32
N GLN A 551 -22.89 17.95 16.11
CA GLN A 551 -23.11 17.92 17.55
C GLN A 551 -22.46 19.10 18.28
N GLY A 552 -22.99 19.46 19.44
CA GLY A 552 -22.43 20.51 20.29
C GLY A 552 -22.57 21.92 19.70
N ASN A 553 -23.72 22.26 19.10
CA ASN A 553 -24.00 23.55 18.53
C ASN A 553 -25.32 24.16 19.11
N LYS A 554 -25.82 25.22 18.51
CA LYS A 554 -27.10 25.84 18.86
C LYS A 554 -28.11 25.71 17.71
N LEU A 555 -27.97 24.66 16.88
CA LEU A 555 -28.86 24.42 15.74
C LEU A 555 -30.30 24.18 16.24
N SER A 556 -31.26 24.75 15.55
CA SER A 556 -32.68 24.77 15.92
C SER A 556 -33.57 24.31 14.77
N SER A 557 -34.91 24.37 14.97
CA SER A 557 -35.89 23.89 13.98
C SER A 557 -35.88 22.34 13.83
N SER A 558 -36.62 21.81 12.86
CA SER A 558 -36.78 20.37 12.66
C SER A 558 -35.64 19.79 11.86
N ILE A 559 -35.40 18.48 12.05
CA ILE A 559 -34.47 17.72 11.23
C ILE A 559 -35.01 17.61 9.80
N PRO A 560 -34.25 18.06 8.75
CA PRO A 560 -34.76 18.02 7.37
C PRO A 560 -34.95 16.58 6.88
N SER A 561 -36.13 16.28 6.33
CA SER A 561 -36.41 14.96 5.73
C SER A 561 -35.48 14.64 4.53
N SER A 562 -34.89 15.66 3.87
CA SER A 562 -33.95 15.53 2.76
C SER A 562 -32.62 14.84 3.16
N LEU A 563 -32.29 14.78 4.46
CA LEU A 563 -31.16 13.98 4.91
C LEU A 563 -31.30 12.50 4.54
N SER A 564 -32.53 11.97 4.38
CA SER A 564 -32.77 10.60 3.89
C SER A 564 -32.25 10.34 2.46
N TRP A 565 -31.91 11.40 1.72
CA TRP A 565 -31.34 11.28 0.39
C TRP A 565 -29.83 10.98 0.38
N LEU A 566 -29.17 11.08 1.54
CA LEU A 566 -27.74 10.85 1.70
C LEU A 566 -27.43 9.35 1.81
N LYS A 567 -27.62 8.60 0.75
CA LYS A 567 -27.48 7.13 0.75
C LYS A 567 -26.06 6.61 1.04
N SER A 568 -25.04 7.47 1.02
CA SER A 568 -23.66 7.15 1.38
C SER A 568 -23.31 7.47 2.83
N LEU A 569 -24.26 8.00 3.62
CA LEU A 569 -24.01 8.47 4.97
C LEU A 569 -23.82 7.30 5.93
N ASN A 570 -22.66 7.23 6.58
CA ASN A 570 -22.31 6.24 7.57
C ASN A 570 -22.42 6.73 9.01
N VAL A 571 -22.18 8.03 9.22
CA VAL A 571 -22.19 8.65 10.54
C VAL A 571 -23.01 9.93 10.48
N LEU A 572 -24.00 10.03 11.34
CA LEU A 572 -24.85 11.21 11.53
C LEU A 572 -24.91 11.55 13.01
N ASP A 573 -24.26 12.61 13.45
CA ASP A 573 -24.35 13.10 14.82
C ASP A 573 -24.93 14.53 14.86
N LEU A 574 -26.10 14.66 15.41
CA LEU A 574 -26.85 15.90 15.64
C LEU A 574 -27.05 16.18 17.14
N SER A 575 -26.40 15.43 18.02
CA SER A 575 -26.59 15.51 19.46
C SER A 575 -26.20 16.87 20.05
N ASN A 576 -26.65 17.16 21.25
CA ASN A 576 -26.31 18.39 21.98
C ASN A 576 -26.60 19.67 21.15
N ASN A 577 -27.85 19.81 20.67
CA ASN A 577 -28.36 20.97 19.93
C ASN A 577 -29.74 21.42 20.47
N LEU A 578 -30.38 22.33 19.78
CA LEU A 578 -31.71 22.84 20.13
C LEU A 578 -32.76 22.39 19.11
N LEU A 579 -32.58 21.25 18.46
CA LEU A 579 -33.48 20.74 17.42
C LEU A 579 -34.84 20.38 18.00
N THR A 580 -35.90 20.63 17.26
CA THR A 580 -37.31 20.48 17.65
C THR A 580 -38.07 19.64 16.62
N GLY A 581 -39.35 19.35 16.90
CA GLY A 581 -40.19 18.55 16.00
C GLY A 581 -39.94 17.06 16.06
N SER A 582 -40.53 16.32 15.14
CA SER A 582 -40.40 14.87 15.08
C SER A 582 -39.19 14.42 14.26
N ILE A 583 -38.67 13.24 14.57
CA ILE A 583 -37.69 12.55 13.72
C ILE A 583 -38.42 12.13 12.43
N PRO A 584 -37.98 12.56 11.25
CA PRO A 584 -38.62 12.19 9.99
C PRO A 584 -38.59 10.67 9.77
N GLU A 585 -39.75 10.06 9.49
CA GLU A 585 -39.84 8.62 9.20
C GLU A 585 -38.95 8.18 8.03
N SER A 586 -38.73 9.07 7.05
CA SER A 586 -37.83 8.82 5.91
C SER A 586 -36.39 8.55 6.32
N LEU A 587 -35.94 8.96 7.51
CA LEU A 587 -34.59 8.65 8.00
C LEU A 587 -34.42 7.16 8.34
N SER A 588 -35.52 6.43 8.51
CA SER A 588 -35.47 4.96 8.64
C SER A 588 -34.93 4.24 7.40
N GLU A 589 -34.94 4.90 6.24
CA GLU A 589 -34.31 4.42 5.01
C GLU A 589 -32.77 4.61 5.01
N LEU A 590 -32.26 5.47 5.87
CA LEU A 590 -30.83 5.56 6.16
C LEU A 590 -30.52 4.51 7.22
N LEU A 591 -29.59 3.63 6.92
CA LEU A 591 -29.02 2.70 7.91
C LEU A 591 -27.55 3.11 8.14
N PRO A 592 -27.29 4.28 8.75
CA PRO A 592 -25.92 4.68 9.06
C PRO A 592 -25.38 3.75 10.14
N ASN A 593 -24.08 3.47 10.10
CA ASN A 593 -23.40 2.68 11.13
C ASN A 593 -23.47 3.35 12.51
N SER A 594 -23.62 4.66 12.53
CA SER A 594 -23.78 5.45 13.76
C SER A 594 -24.75 6.60 13.55
N ILE A 595 -25.76 6.70 14.41
CA ILE A 595 -26.70 7.82 14.46
C ILE A 595 -26.80 8.30 15.91
N ASN A 596 -26.80 9.62 16.11
CA ASN A 596 -26.91 10.20 17.43
C ASN A 596 -27.75 11.51 17.38
N PHE A 597 -28.91 11.54 18.07
CA PHE A 597 -29.79 12.67 18.18
C PHE A 597 -30.02 13.07 19.66
N SER A 598 -29.22 12.51 20.57
CA SER A 598 -29.36 12.75 22.01
C SER A 598 -29.25 14.23 22.38
N ASN A 599 -29.84 14.61 23.54
CA ASN A 599 -29.77 15.96 24.11
C ASN A 599 -30.21 17.06 23.13
N ASN A 600 -31.47 16.92 22.66
CA ASN A 600 -32.17 17.92 21.84
C ASN A 600 -33.56 18.17 22.43
N ASN A 601 -34.41 18.89 21.72
CA ASN A 601 -35.82 19.12 22.11
C ASN A 601 -36.78 18.46 21.11
N LEU A 602 -36.43 17.25 20.66
CA LEU A 602 -37.23 16.47 19.72
C LEU A 602 -38.47 15.89 20.42
N SER A 603 -39.53 15.67 19.64
CA SER A 603 -40.81 15.22 20.16
C SER A 603 -41.51 14.24 19.20
N GLY A 604 -42.50 13.48 19.72
CA GLY A 604 -43.26 12.53 18.91
C GLY A 604 -42.64 11.12 18.85
N PRO A 605 -43.15 10.24 17.98
CA PRO A 605 -42.74 8.86 17.94
C PRO A 605 -41.34 8.71 17.35
N ILE A 606 -40.50 7.85 17.93
CA ILE A 606 -39.25 7.40 17.33
C ILE A 606 -39.62 6.38 16.24
N PRO A 607 -39.06 6.50 14.98
CA PRO A 607 -39.31 5.54 13.92
C PRO A 607 -38.99 4.11 14.35
N ALA A 608 -39.94 3.18 14.12
CA ALA A 608 -39.90 1.82 14.67
C ALA A 608 -38.65 1.03 14.21
N SER A 609 -38.11 1.29 13.03
CA SER A 609 -36.87 0.69 12.51
C SER A 609 -35.64 1.09 13.33
N LEU A 610 -35.56 2.34 13.77
CA LEU A 610 -34.44 2.88 14.56
C LEU A 610 -34.45 2.36 16.01
N VAL A 611 -35.63 2.04 16.55
CA VAL A 611 -35.75 1.44 17.89
C VAL A 611 -35.31 -0.02 17.90
N LYS A 612 -35.60 -0.77 16.83
CA LYS A 612 -35.26 -2.22 16.74
C LYS A 612 -33.77 -2.51 16.71
N GLU A 613 -32.94 -1.54 16.37
CA GLU A 613 -31.50 -1.71 16.25
C GLU A 613 -30.73 -1.45 17.56
N GLY A 614 -31.42 -1.28 18.71
CA GLY A 614 -30.75 -1.11 20.00
C GLY A 614 -30.09 0.24 20.24
N LEU A 615 -30.45 1.27 19.47
CA LEU A 615 -29.85 2.61 19.49
C LEU A 615 -30.52 3.53 20.53
N VAL A 616 -31.05 3.00 21.62
CA VAL A 616 -31.84 3.77 22.62
C VAL A 616 -31.06 4.96 23.19
N GLU A 617 -29.78 4.80 23.44
CA GLU A 617 -28.91 5.87 23.95
C GLU A 617 -28.79 7.05 22.97
N SER A 618 -28.86 6.80 21.66
CA SER A 618 -28.77 7.82 20.61
C SER A 618 -29.94 8.80 20.57
N PHE A 619 -31.02 8.52 21.31
CA PHE A 619 -32.22 9.36 21.42
C PHE A 619 -32.43 9.94 22.81
N SER A 620 -31.57 9.59 23.78
CA SER A 620 -31.66 10.04 25.18
C SER A 620 -31.62 11.56 25.29
N GLY A 621 -32.11 12.12 26.41
CA GLY A 621 -32.09 13.59 26.59
C GLY A 621 -33.08 14.37 25.72
N ASN A 622 -34.09 13.72 25.11
CA ASN A 622 -35.17 14.33 24.36
C ASN A 622 -36.51 14.09 25.07
N PRO A 623 -36.97 14.95 25.98
CA PRO A 623 -38.11 14.67 26.84
C PRO A 623 -39.44 14.52 26.12
N GLY A 624 -39.54 14.97 24.88
CA GLY A 624 -40.76 14.86 24.06
C GLY A 624 -40.86 13.62 23.19
N LEU A 625 -39.83 12.75 23.15
CA LEU A 625 -39.87 11.51 22.38
C LEU A 625 -40.69 10.41 23.08
N CYS A 626 -41.35 9.57 22.30
CA CYS A 626 -42.14 8.44 22.76
C CYS A 626 -42.03 7.23 21.84
N VAL A 627 -42.40 6.05 22.29
CA VAL A 627 -42.37 4.79 21.50
C VAL A 627 -43.81 4.34 21.20
N SER A 628 -44.08 3.93 19.94
CA SER A 628 -45.38 3.37 19.54
C SER A 628 -45.67 2.03 20.24
N VAL A 629 -46.92 1.82 20.69
CA VAL A 629 -47.33 0.66 21.47
C VAL A 629 -47.18 -0.69 20.76
N ASP A 630 -47.00 -0.69 19.44
CA ASP A 630 -46.87 -1.90 18.62
C ASP A 630 -45.46 -2.53 18.68
N VAL A 631 -44.50 -1.90 19.36
CA VAL A 631 -43.13 -2.42 19.51
C VAL A 631 -43.07 -3.14 20.86
N ASN A 632 -43.13 -4.49 20.83
CA ASN A 632 -42.87 -5.35 21.98
C ASN A 632 -41.42 -5.25 22.48
N SER A 633 -41.05 -4.09 22.99
CA SER A 633 -39.76 -3.88 23.63
C SER A 633 -39.92 -3.64 25.10
N SER A 634 -39.27 -4.45 25.92
CA SER A 634 -39.15 -4.32 27.38
C SER A 634 -38.29 -3.11 27.80
N ASP A 635 -37.98 -2.18 26.90
CA ASP A 635 -37.16 -1.01 27.16
C ASP A 635 -37.99 0.11 27.78
N GLN A 636 -37.84 0.28 29.09
CA GLN A 636 -38.52 1.27 29.92
C GLN A 636 -38.00 2.73 29.75
N ASN A 637 -37.11 3.00 28.75
CA ASN A 637 -36.40 4.28 28.66
C ASN A 637 -37.21 5.44 28.04
N PHE A 638 -38.30 5.16 27.28
CA PHE A 638 -39.16 6.17 26.67
C PHE A 638 -40.62 5.92 27.01
N PRO A 639 -41.39 6.98 27.26
CA PRO A 639 -42.84 6.84 27.53
C PRO A 639 -43.57 6.34 26.27
N PRO A 640 -44.65 5.57 26.42
CA PRO A 640 -45.52 5.22 25.30
C PRO A 640 -46.15 6.49 24.71
N CYS A 641 -46.29 6.55 23.38
CA CYS A 641 -46.94 7.69 22.74
C CYS A 641 -48.42 7.81 23.19
N PRO A 642 -48.87 9.05 23.45
CA PRO A 642 -50.29 9.28 23.81
C PRO A 642 -51.18 8.79 22.68
N GLN A 643 -52.07 7.84 23.00
CA GLN A 643 -53.08 7.36 22.06
C GLN A 643 -54.04 8.51 21.73
N PRO A 644 -54.43 8.74 20.46
CA PRO A 644 -55.44 9.69 20.11
C PRO A 644 -56.74 9.31 20.85
N TYR A 645 -57.22 10.18 21.73
CA TYR A 645 -58.44 9.96 22.51
C TYR A 645 -59.62 9.73 21.55
N ASN A 646 -60.06 8.47 21.42
CA ASN A 646 -61.22 8.07 20.62
C ASN A 646 -62.49 8.79 21.21
N ARG A 647 -62.85 9.95 20.67
CA ARG A 647 -64.16 10.54 20.89
C ARG A 647 -65.20 9.49 20.48
N LYS A 648 -65.93 8.99 21.46
CA LYS A 648 -67.03 8.03 21.35
C LYS A 648 -67.87 8.37 20.11
N LYS A 649 -68.10 7.33 19.26
CA LYS A 649 -69.08 7.32 18.21
C LYS A 649 -70.42 7.78 18.76
N LEU A 650 -70.82 8.95 18.40
CA LEU A 650 -72.21 9.37 18.58
C LEU A 650 -72.82 9.63 17.21
N ASN A 651 -73.68 8.69 16.80
CA ASN A 651 -74.65 8.77 15.70
C ASN A 651 -74.10 8.78 14.25
N SER A 652 -73.51 7.64 13.83
CA SER A 652 -73.25 7.34 12.42
C SER A 652 -74.41 6.77 11.61
N ILE A 653 -75.57 6.49 12.20
CA ILE A 653 -76.70 5.89 11.49
C ILE A 653 -77.32 6.81 10.43
N TRP A 654 -77.35 8.15 10.67
CA TRP A 654 -77.80 9.12 9.68
C TRP A 654 -76.83 9.37 8.53
N VAL A 655 -75.52 9.31 8.79
CA VAL A 655 -74.48 9.48 7.75
C VAL A 655 -74.40 8.25 6.84
N ILE A 656 -74.61 7.04 7.38
CA ILE A 656 -74.67 5.79 6.59
C ILE A 656 -75.90 5.78 5.69
N GLY A 657 -77.07 6.26 6.17
CA GLY A 657 -78.30 6.35 5.35
C GLY A 657 -78.13 7.30 4.13
N ILE A 658 -77.54 8.47 4.34
CA ILE A 658 -77.29 9.45 3.28
C ILE A 658 -76.21 8.93 2.32
N SER A 659 -75.17 8.23 2.82
CA SER A 659 -74.10 7.64 1.98
C SER A 659 -74.63 6.49 1.10
N ILE A 660 -75.57 5.66 1.61
CA ILE A 660 -76.20 4.61 0.80
C ILE A 660 -77.08 5.20 -0.32
N ALA A 661 -77.84 6.25 0.01
CA ALA A 661 -78.69 6.95 -1.00
C ALA A 661 -77.83 7.57 -2.10
N LEU A 662 -76.64 8.18 -1.78
CA LEU A 662 -75.73 8.75 -2.74
C LEU A 662 -75.01 7.66 -3.57
N ILE A 663 -74.71 6.51 -2.99
CA ILE A 663 -74.13 5.36 -3.66
C ILE A 663 -75.10 4.77 -4.67
N VAL A 664 -76.41 4.62 -4.33
CA VAL A 664 -77.48 4.14 -5.23
C VAL A 664 -77.64 5.10 -6.42
N ILE A 665 -77.70 6.43 -6.16
CA ILE A 665 -77.73 7.44 -7.22
C ILE A 665 -76.48 7.41 -8.07
N GLY A 666 -75.30 7.27 -7.48
CA GLY A 666 -74.01 7.11 -8.15
C GLY A 666 -73.94 5.85 -9.01
N ALA A 667 -74.46 4.72 -8.49
CA ALA A 667 -74.50 3.45 -9.22
C ALA A 667 -75.42 3.50 -10.45
N VAL A 668 -76.60 4.17 -10.33
CA VAL A 668 -77.48 4.39 -11.47
C VAL A 668 -76.87 5.29 -12.53
N LEU A 669 -76.15 6.33 -12.15
CA LEU A 669 -75.42 7.20 -13.05
C LEU A 669 -74.19 6.48 -13.65
N PHE A 670 -73.52 5.67 -12.89
CA PHE A 670 -72.38 4.86 -13.33
C PHE A 670 -72.81 3.73 -14.30
N LEU A 671 -73.91 3.08 -14.05
CA LEU A 671 -74.46 2.08 -15.00
C LEU A 671 -74.90 2.73 -16.30
N LYS A 672 -75.49 3.92 -16.23
CA LYS A 672 -75.83 4.68 -17.45
C LYS A 672 -74.60 5.15 -18.24
N ARG A 673 -73.45 5.42 -17.58
CA ARG A 673 -72.18 5.76 -18.22
C ARG A 673 -71.48 4.52 -18.77
N ARG A 674 -71.65 3.35 -18.10
CA ARG A 674 -71.02 2.09 -18.53
C ARG A 674 -71.62 1.51 -19.82
N PHE A 675 -72.90 1.72 -20.05
CA PHE A 675 -73.58 1.36 -21.31
C PHE A 675 -73.22 2.28 -22.52
N SER A 676 -72.65 3.47 -22.25
CA SER A 676 -72.19 4.36 -23.31
C SER A 676 -70.70 4.18 -23.66
N GLN A 677 -69.90 3.51 -22.78
CA GLN A 677 -68.45 3.33 -22.98
C GLN A 677 -68.05 1.94 -23.50
N GLN A 678 -69.00 1.01 -23.67
CA GLN A 678 -68.68 -0.35 -24.16
C GLN A 678 -68.58 -0.45 -25.68
N ARG A 679 -68.44 0.66 -26.42
CA ARG A 679 -68.27 0.70 -27.88
C ARG A 679 -66.96 1.37 -28.35
N ALA A 680 -66.00 1.69 -27.43
CA ALA A 680 -64.77 2.40 -27.80
C ALA A 680 -63.51 1.92 -27.07
N SER A 681 -63.38 0.61 -26.71
CA SER A 681 -62.15 0.11 -26.15
C SER A 681 -61.89 -1.35 -26.51
N ILE A 682 -61.84 -1.65 -27.82
CA ILE A 682 -61.14 -2.81 -28.32
C ILE A 682 -60.25 -2.25 -29.45
N GLU A 683 -59.15 -1.72 -29.14
CA GLU A 683 -57.94 -1.45 -29.94
C GLU A 683 -57.03 -0.51 -29.18
N HIS A 684 -56.20 -1.07 -28.28
CA HIS A 684 -54.89 -0.54 -27.84
C HIS A 684 -54.43 -1.25 -26.56
N ASP A 685 -54.04 -2.53 -26.76
CA ASP A 685 -53.26 -3.24 -25.74
C ASP A 685 -52.29 -4.25 -26.37
N GLU A 686 -51.53 -3.82 -27.34
CA GLU A 686 -50.43 -4.64 -27.91
C GLU A 686 -49.18 -3.84 -28.25
N THR A 687 -48.82 -2.77 -27.50
CA THR A 687 -47.56 -2.05 -27.78
C THR A 687 -46.73 -1.72 -26.54
N MET A 688 -46.91 -2.44 -25.42
CA MET A 688 -46.07 -2.27 -24.24
C MET A 688 -45.10 -3.43 -23.93
N SER A 689 -44.98 -4.43 -24.78
CA SER A 689 -44.12 -5.59 -24.52
C SER A 689 -42.86 -5.70 -25.38
N SER A 690 -42.56 -4.75 -26.27
CA SER A 690 -41.42 -4.89 -27.17
C SER A 690 -40.20 -4.03 -26.90
N SER A 691 -40.21 -3.15 -25.89
CA SER A 691 -39.04 -2.32 -25.56
C SER A 691 -38.06 -2.89 -24.52
N PHE A 692 -38.36 -4.06 -23.94
CA PHE A 692 -37.53 -4.70 -22.90
C PHE A 692 -36.46 -5.65 -23.45
N PHE A 693 -36.31 -5.86 -24.73
CA PHE A 693 -35.53 -6.95 -25.30
C PHE A 693 -34.21 -6.56 -25.99
N SER A 694 -33.69 -5.37 -25.80
CA SER A 694 -32.39 -5.01 -26.35
C SER A 694 -31.37 -4.79 -25.23
N TYR A 695 -30.88 -5.91 -24.66
CA TYR A 695 -29.74 -5.89 -23.74
C TYR A 695 -28.47 -6.33 -24.48
N ASP A 696 -27.37 -5.57 -24.28
CA ASP A 696 -26.03 -6.06 -24.63
C ASP A 696 -25.60 -7.02 -23.51
N VAL A 697 -25.48 -8.31 -23.84
CA VAL A 697 -25.19 -9.39 -22.87
C VAL A 697 -23.74 -9.82 -23.01
N LYS A 698 -22.97 -9.72 -21.93
CA LYS A 698 -21.63 -10.34 -21.82
C LYS A 698 -21.68 -11.45 -20.77
N SER A 699 -21.58 -12.71 -21.23
CA SER A 699 -21.48 -13.88 -20.35
C SER A 699 -20.02 -14.27 -20.18
N PHE A 700 -19.62 -14.54 -18.91
CA PHE A 700 -18.29 -14.95 -18.51
C PHE A 700 -18.21 -16.41 -18.04
N HIS A 701 -19.36 -17.01 -17.73
CA HIS A 701 -19.51 -18.40 -17.29
C HIS A 701 -20.72 -19.05 -17.93
N ARG A 702 -20.69 -20.39 -18.08
CA ARG A 702 -21.83 -21.15 -18.58
C ARG A 702 -22.86 -21.34 -17.44
N ILE A 703 -23.81 -20.45 -17.36
CA ILE A 703 -25.05 -20.63 -16.61
C ILE A 703 -26.17 -20.40 -17.59
N THR A 704 -27.14 -21.34 -17.60
CA THR A 704 -28.35 -21.26 -18.42
C THR A 704 -29.49 -20.72 -17.57
N PHE A 705 -29.90 -19.47 -17.84
CA PHE A 705 -31.11 -18.89 -17.26
C PHE A 705 -31.80 -18.00 -18.31
N ASP A 706 -33.11 -17.81 -18.17
CA ASP A 706 -33.85 -16.85 -18.96
C ASP A 706 -33.72 -15.44 -18.37
N GLN A 707 -33.48 -14.45 -19.22
CA GLN A 707 -33.42 -13.05 -18.78
C GLN A 707 -34.72 -12.58 -18.11
N ARG A 708 -35.86 -13.09 -18.53
CA ARG A 708 -37.19 -12.79 -17.97
C ARG A 708 -37.28 -13.27 -16.52
N GLU A 709 -36.75 -14.44 -16.23
CA GLU A 709 -36.71 -15.05 -14.91
C GLU A 709 -36.00 -14.14 -13.90
N LEU A 710 -34.85 -13.55 -14.28
CA LEU A 710 -34.11 -12.61 -13.41
C LEU A 710 -34.91 -11.33 -13.16
N ILE A 711 -35.54 -10.76 -14.21
CA ILE A 711 -36.27 -9.49 -14.11
C ILE A 711 -37.55 -9.66 -13.27
N GLU A 712 -38.29 -10.73 -13.44
CA GLU A 712 -39.51 -11.03 -12.68
C GLU A 712 -39.22 -11.34 -11.22
N ALA A 713 -38.04 -11.93 -10.95
CA ALA A 713 -37.63 -12.24 -9.57
C ALA A 713 -37.02 -11.04 -8.81
N MET A 714 -36.77 -9.89 -9.48
CA MET A 714 -36.26 -8.66 -8.81
C MET A 714 -37.41 -7.90 -8.11
N VAL A 715 -37.98 -8.51 -7.09
CA VAL A 715 -39.03 -7.93 -6.24
C VAL A 715 -38.49 -7.61 -4.84
N ASP A 716 -39.11 -6.70 -4.13
CA ASP A 716 -38.62 -6.20 -2.84
C ASP A 716 -38.34 -7.29 -1.79
N LYS A 717 -39.13 -8.38 -1.79
CA LYS A 717 -38.90 -9.52 -0.90
C LYS A 717 -37.58 -10.27 -1.11
N ASN A 718 -36.96 -10.11 -2.28
CA ASN A 718 -35.71 -10.76 -2.68
C ASN A 718 -34.49 -9.85 -2.49
N ILE A 719 -34.66 -8.64 -1.95
CA ILE A 719 -33.57 -7.72 -1.64
C ILE A 719 -32.77 -8.27 -0.47
N VAL A 720 -31.46 -8.43 -0.66
CA VAL A 720 -30.50 -8.85 0.38
C VAL A 720 -29.57 -7.73 0.81
N GLY A 721 -29.53 -6.61 0.09
CA GLY A 721 -28.74 -5.46 0.45
C GLY A 721 -28.85 -4.28 -0.51
N HIS A 722 -28.55 -3.09 0.05
CA HIS A 722 -28.40 -1.85 -0.72
C HIS A 722 -26.95 -1.37 -0.54
N GLY A 723 -26.26 -1.11 -1.64
CA GLY A 723 -24.92 -0.53 -1.65
C GLY A 723 -24.88 0.83 -2.32
N GLY A 724 -23.76 1.55 -2.21
CA GLY A 724 -23.58 2.86 -2.82
C GLY A 724 -23.78 2.88 -4.35
N SER A 725 -23.58 1.74 -5.02
CA SER A 725 -23.70 1.58 -6.47
C SER A 725 -25.00 0.92 -6.93
N GLY A 726 -25.87 0.38 -6.03
CA GLY A 726 -27.13 -0.25 -6.44
C GLY A 726 -27.76 -1.16 -5.40
N THR A 727 -28.81 -1.87 -5.81
CA THR A 727 -29.55 -2.85 -4.99
C THR A 727 -29.16 -4.27 -5.39
N VAL A 728 -28.94 -5.15 -4.40
CA VAL A 728 -28.59 -6.56 -4.59
C VAL A 728 -29.78 -7.44 -4.25
N TYR A 729 -30.14 -8.33 -5.16
CA TYR A 729 -31.23 -9.27 -5.03
C TYR A 729 -30.68 -10.70 -4.93
N ARG A 730 -31.26 -11.55 -4.07
CA ARG A 730 -31.07 -12.99 -4.07
C ARG A 730 -32.15 -13.59 -4.99
N ILE A 731 -31.73 -14.27 -6.03
CA ILE A 731 -32.63 -14.88 -7.00
C ILE A 731 -32.34 -16.38 -7.06
N GLU A 732 -33.36 -17.19 -6.91
CA GLU A 732 -33.31 -18.62 -7.11
C GLU A 732 -33.84 -18.93 -8.52
N LEU A 733 -32.99 -19.52 -9.35
CA LEU A 733 -33.27 -19.83 -10.74
C LEU A 733 -34.08 -21.12 -10.84
N ASN A 734 -34.81 -21.29 -11.91
CA ASN A 734 -35.57 -22.53 -12.22
C ASN A 734 -34.66 -23.76 -12.30
N SER A 735 -33.35 -23.58 -12.51
CA SER A 735 -32.34 -24.64 -12.42
C SER A 735 -32.06 -25.10 -10.98
N GLY A 736 -32.54 -24.39 -9.98
CA GLY A 736 -32.20 -24.58 -8.54
C GLY A 736 -30.94 -23.84 -8.09
N ASP A 737 -30.24 -23.17 -9.00
CA ASP A 737 -29.07 -22.34 -8.66
C ASP A 737 -29.51 -21.02 -8.02
N VAL A 738 -28.76 -20.55 -7.02
CA VAL A 738 -29.02 -19.25 -6.38
C VAL A 738 -27.96 -18.26 -6.83
N VAL A 739 -28.40 -17.10 -7.32
CA VAL A 739 -27.52 -16.03 -7.80
C VAL A 739 -27.77 -14.71 -7.04
N ALA A 740 -26.75 -13.86 -6.99
CA ALA A 740 -26.88 -12.48 -6.52
C ALA A 740 -26.91 -11.54 -7.71
N VAL A 741 -27.95 -10.72 -7.83
CA VAL A 741 -28.10 -9.76 -8.93
C VAL A 741 -27.99 -8.35 -8.37
N LYS A 742 -26.93 -7.63 -8.75
CA LYS A 742 -26.70 -6.22 -8.40
C LYS A 742 -27.30 -5.36 -9.51
N LYS A 743 -28.42 -4.68 -9.20
CA LYS A 743 -29.06 -3.70 -10.08
C LYS A 743 -28.47 -2.32 -9.77
N LEU A 744 -27.79 -1.76 -10.75
CA LEU A 744 -27.20 -0.44 -10.63
C LEU A 744 -28.27 0.66 -10.80
N TRP A 745 -28.11 1.77 -10.08
CA TRP A 745 -29.05 2.91 -10.14
C TRP A 745 -28.99 3.57 -11.52
N SER A 746 -30.10 3.51 -12.30
CA SER A 746 -30.27 4.33 -13.51
C SER A 746 -30.72 5.73 -13.13
N ARG A 747 -29.96 6.74 -13.54
CA ARG A 747 -30.42 8.15 -13.48
C ARG A 747 -30.99 8.52 -14.83
N LYS A 748 -32.34 8.60 -14.93
CA LYS A 748 -32.99 9.26 -16.06
C LYS A 748 -32.59 10.73 -16.02
N ALA A 749 -31.66 11.13 -16.90
CA ALA A 749 -31.35 12.53 -17.15
C ALA A 749 -31.87 12.94 -18.54
N LYS A 750 -32.94 13.70 -18.56
CA LYS A 750 -33.09 14.72 -19.58
C LYS A 750 -32.29 15.94 -19.05
N ASP A 751 -31.36 16.39 -19.89
CA ASP A 751 -30.51 17.57 -19.82
C ASP A 751 -29.10 17.37 -19.22
N THR A 752 -28.10 17.59 -20.09
CA THR A 752 -26.66 17.81 -19.94
C THR A 752 -25.83 16.69 -19.32
N ALA A 753 -24.92 16.15 -20.13
CA ALA A 753 -23.90 15.18 -19.74
C ALA A 753 -23.03 15.72 -18.55
N SER A 754 -23.39 15.36 -17.33
CA SER A 754 -22.63 15.70 -16.13
C SER A 754 -21.50 14.72 -15.91
N LYS A 755 -20.37 15.19 -15.32
CA LYS A 755 -19.20 14.36 -14.98
C LYS A 755 -19.53 13.14 -14.11
N ASP A 756 -20.65 13.13 -13.40
CA ASP A 756 -21.10 12.03 -12.54
C ASP A 756 -21.58 10.80 -13.31
N GLN A 757 -22.12 10.98 -14.53
CA GLN A 757 -22.45 9.88 -15.44
C GLN A 757 -21.19 9.15 -15.93
N LEU A 758 -20.10 9.89 -16.15
CA LEU A 758 -18.80 9.34 -16.54
C LEU A 758 -18.18 8.47 -15.43
N PHE A 759 -18.40 8.79 -14.14
CA PHE A 759 -17.85 8.03 -13.01
C PHE A 759 -18.56 6.70 -12.81
N SER A 760 -19.87 6.65 -12.81
CA SER A 760 -20.65 5.40 -12.64
C SER A 760 -20.40 4.44 -13.79
N ASP A 761 -20.32 4.92 -15.03
CA ASP A 761 -19.99 4.10 -16.18
C ASP A 761 -18.53 3.60 -16.16
N LYS A 762 -17.62 4.36 -15.57
CA LYS A 762 -16.22 3.98 -15.43
C LYS A 762 -16.05 2.90 -14.36
N GLU A 763 -16.72 3.02 -13.21
CA GLU A 763 -16.72 2.01 -12.14
C GLU A 763 -17.29 0.68 -12.67
N LEU A 764 -18.42 0.73 -13.35
CA LEU A 764 -19.03 -0.42 -13.97
C LEU A 764 -18.12 -1.11 -14.99
N LYS A 765 -17.53 -0.33 -15.92
CA LYS A 765 -16.58 -0.86 -16.90
C LYS A 765 -15.35 -1.46 -16.25
N THR A 766 -14.90 -0.87 -15.14
CA THR A 766 -13.77 -1.40 -14.37
C THR A 766 -14.13 -2.71 -13.70
N GLU A 767 -15.28 -2.81 -13.04
CA GLU A 767 -15.73 -4.03 -12.35
C GLU A 767 -15.95 -5.18 -13.36
N VAL A 768 -16.66 -4.91 -14.44
CA VAL A 768 -16.92 -5.89 -15.51
C VAL A 768 -15.64 -6.32 -16.22
N GLY A 769 -14.75 -5.37 -16.53
CA GLY A 769 -13.49 -5.66 -17.22
C GLY A 769 -12.54 -6.47 -16.35
N THR A 770 -12.49 -6.16 -15.05
CA THR A 770 -11.62 -6.84 -14.08
C THR A 770 -12.14 -8.23 -13.76
N LEU A 771 -13.39 -8.36 -13.27
CA LEU A 771 -13.97 -9.65 -12.87
C LEU A 771 -14.21 -10.58 -14.04
N GLY A 772 -14.47 -10.03 -15.23
CA GLY A 772 -14.63 -10.82 -16.44
C GLY A 772 -13.39 -11.60 -16.86
N SER A 773 -12.20 -11.10 -16.49
CA SER A 773 -10.90 -11.66 -16.90
C SER A 773 -10.21 -12.52 -15.84
N ILE A 774 -10.61 -12.46 -14.56
CA ILE A 774 -9.93 -13.12 -13.44
C ILE A 774 -10.70 -14.32 -12.91
N ARG A 775 -9.98 -15.34 -12.45
CA ARG A 775 -10.53 -16.59 -11.91
C ARG A 775 -9.70 -17.05 -10.72
N HIS A 776 -10.25 -16.94 -9.51
CA HIS A 776 -9.62 -17.42 -8.29
C HIS A 776 -10.66 -17.84 -7.25
N LYS A 777 -10.38 -18.88 -6.46
CA LYS A 777 -11.33 -19.42 -5.45
C LYS A 777 -11.76 -18.41 -4.39
N ASN A 778 -10.90 -17.44 -4.05
CA ASN A 778 -11.14 -16.40 -3.06
C ASN A 778 -11.47 -15.02 -3.68
N ILE A 779 -11.95 -15.00 -4.91
CA ILE A 779 -12.48 -13.81 -5.58
C ILE A 779 -13.89 -14.13 -6.07
N VAL A 780 -14.83 -13.20 -5.87
CA VAL A 780 -16.23 -13.36 -6.28
C VAL A 780 -16.32 -13.57 -7.78
N LYS A 781 -17.16 -14.52 -8.21
CA LYS A 781 -17.39 -14.81 -9.63
C LYS A 781 -18.49 -13.92 -10.20
N LEU A 782 -18.18 -13.20 -11.24
CA LEU A 782 -19.17 -12.53 -12.09
C LEU A 782 -19.59 -13.51 -13.18
N TYR A 783 -20.87 -13.87 -13.20
CA TYR A 783 -21.41 -14.80 -14.20
C TYR A 783 -21.70 -14.10 -15.50
N CYS A 784 -22.40 -13.00 -15.43
CA CYS A 784 -22.73 -12.22 -16.63
C CYS A 784 -23.07 -10.76 -16.27
N TYR A 785 -23.11 -9.95 -17.29
CA TYR A 785 -23.45 -8.54 -17.26
C TYR A 785 -24.49 -8.23 -18.33
N PHE A 786 -25.52 -7.47 -17.96
CA PHE A 786 -26.55 -6.96 -18.84
C PHE A 786 -26.56 -5.43 -18.80
N SER A 787 -26.62 -4.81 -19.96
CA SER A 787 -26.76 -3.36 -20.06
C SER A 787 -27.92 -3.00 -20.99
N SER A 788 -28.77 -2.10 -20.52
CA SER A 788 -29.82 -1.47 -21.32
C SER A 788 -29.77 0.05 -21.15
N LEU A 789 -30.62 0.76 -21.88
CA LEU A 789 -30.75 2.23 -21.75
C LEU A 789 -31.26 2.64 -20.35
N ASP A 790 -31.99 1.78 -19.66
CA ASP A 790 -32.67 2.10 -18.40
C ASP A 790 -31.97 1.51 -17.15
N CYS A 791 -31.22 0.43 -17.26
CA CYS A 791 -30.51 -0.17 -16.13
C CYS A 791 -29.35 -1.08 -16.55
N SER A 792 -28.42 -1.30 -15.65
CA SER A 792 -27.35 -2.28 -15.77
C SER A 792 -27.45 -3.30 -14.64
N LEU A 793 -27.29 -4.58 -14.96
CA LEU A 793 -27.37 -5.71 -14.04
C LEU A 793 -26.05 -6.49 -14.06
N LEU A 794 -25.54 -6.78 -12.88
CA LEU A 794 -24.39 -7.65 -12.67
C LEU A 794 -24.86 -8.91 -11.93
N VAL A 795 -24.60 -10.09 -12.47
CA VAL A 795 -25.01 -11.39 -11.90
C VAL A 795 -23.79 -12.10 -11.34
N TYR A 796 -23.79 -12.33 -10.04
CA TYR A 796 -22.70 -12.96 -9.29
C TYR A 796 -23.12 -14.29 -8.68
N GLU A 797 -22.11 -15.06 -8.23
CA GLU A 797 -22.35 -16.16 -7.31
C GLU A 797 -22.95 -15.62 -5.99
N TYR A 798 -23.91 -16.35 -5.40
CA TYR A 798 -24.55 -15.94 -4.16
C TYR A 798 -23.75 -16.42 -2.93
N MET A 799 -23.53 -15.51 -1.98
CA MET A 799 -22.78 -15.76 -0.74
C MET A 799 -23.75 -15.88 0.44
N SER A 800 -23.96 -17.09 0.91
CA SER A 800 -25.03 -17.42 1.88
C SER A 800 -24.80 -16.86 3.29
N ASN A 801 -23.53 -16.68 3.72
CA ASN A 801 -23.18 -16.15 5.03
C ASN A 801 -22.87 -14.62 5.02
N GLY A 802 -23.26 -13.92 3.93
CA GLY A 802 -23.14 -12.48 3.85
C GLY A 802 -21.69 -11.98 3.83
N ASN A 803 -21.38 -10.90 4.56
CA ASN A 803 -20.07 -10.29 4.61
C ASN A 803 -19.39 -10.47 5.98
N LEU A 804 -18.07 -10.32 6.00
CA LEU A 804 -17.24 -10.52 7.20
C LEU A 804 -17.55 -9.49 8.30
N TRP A 805 -17.89 -8.25 7.94
CA TRP A 805 -18.28 -7.22 8.91
C TRP A 805 -19.48 -7.67 9.75
N ASP A 806 -20.52 -8.13 9.08
CA ASP A 806 -21.73 -8.59 9.75
C ASP A 806 -21.44 -9.81 10.63
N ALA A 807 -20.62 -10.74 10.15
CA ALA A 807 -20.24 -11.92 10.92
C ALA A 807 -19.41 -11.59 12.18
N LEU A 808 -18.57 -10.55 12.14
CA LEU A 808 -17.73 -10.17 13.29
C LEU A 808 -18.46 -9.26 14.29
N HIS A 809 -19.29 -8.31 13.82
CA HIS A 809 -19.74 -7.17 14.60
C HIS A 809 -21.25 -7.15 14.90
N LYS A 810 -22.10 -7.93 14.18
CA LYS A 810 -23.54 -8.00 14.45
C LYS A 810 -23.96 -9.09 15.44
N GLY A 811 -23.02 -9.89 15.95
CA GLY A 811 -23.23 -10.85 17.03
C GLY A 811 -24.11 -12.07 16.71
N SER A 812 -24.57 -12.24 15.46
CA SER A 812 -25.44 -13.35 15.04
C SER A 812 -24.68 -14.67 14.78
N ILE A 813 -23.36 -14.60 14.60
CA ILE A 813 -22.52 -15.75 14.25
C ILE A 813 -21.27 -15.73 15.14
N HIS A 814 -20.96 -16.85 15.78
CA HIS A 814 -19.72 -17.01 16.54
C HIS A 814 -18.66 -17.65 15.66
N LEU A 815 -17.73 -16.85 15.13
CA LEU A 815 -16.54 -17.34 14.39
C LEU A 815 -15.45 -17.72 15.39
N ASP A 816 -15.10 -19.01 15.47
CA ASP A 816 -13.96 -19.48 16.24
C ASP A 816 -12.61 -19.10 15.60
N TRP A 817 -11.51 -19.26 16.33
CA TRP A 817 -10.19 -18.87 15.82
C TRP A 817 -9.76 -19.63 14.55
N PRO A 818 -9.89 -20.95 14.45
CA PRO A 818 -9.56 -21.69 13.22
C PRO A 818 -10.31 -21.15 12.00
N THR A 819 -11.59 -20.83 12.12
CA THR A 819 -12.39 -20.24 11.03
C THR A 819 -11.90 -18.84 10.68
N ARG A 820 -11.61 -17.99 11.67
CA ARG A 820 -11.05 -16.64 11.43
C ARG A 820 -9.69 -16.69 10.73
N HIS A 821 -8.84 -17.62 11.12
CA HIS A 821 -7.55 -17.86 10.50
C HIS A 821 -7.70 -18.33 9.04
N GLN A 822 -8.64 -19.24 8.77
CA GLN A 822 -8.96 -19.70 7.42
C GLN A 822 -9.47 -18.55 6.53
N ILE A 823 -10.32 -17.66 7.09
CA ILE A 823 -10.78 -16.45 6.42
C ILE A 823 -9.57 -15.54 6.10
N ALA A 824 -8.70 -15.28 7.07
CA ALA A 824 -7.49 -14.47 6.86
C ALA A 824 -6.61 -15.02 5.74
N LEU A 825 -6.35 -16.33 5.76
CA LEU A 825 -5.53 -16.99 4.74
C LEU A 825 -6.17 -16.93 3.34
N GLY A 826 -7.48 -17.14 3.24
CA GLY A 826 -8.17 -17.07 1.96
C GLY A 826 -8.17 -15.65 1.35
N ILE A 827 -8.38 -14.61 2.17
CA ILE A 827 -8.28 -13.21 1.70
C ILE A 827 -6.86 -12.94 1.18
N ALA A 828 -5.83 -13.35 1.96
CA ALA A 828 -4.44 -13.17 1.58
C ALA A 828 -4.10 -13.87 0.26
N GLN A 829 -4.62 -15.09 0.02
CA GLN A 829 -4.45 -15.83 -1.23
C GLN A 829 -5.11 -15.09 -2.41
N GLY A 830 -6.32 -14.54 -2.21
CA GLY A 830 -7.00 -13.74 -3.22
C GLY A 830 -6.19 -12.49 -3.62
N LEU A 831 -5.66 -11.77 -2.63
CA LEU A 831 -4.81 -10.59 -2.86
C LEU A 831 -3.45 -10.95 -3.46
N ALA A 832 -2.83 -12.05 -3.04
CA ALA A 832 -1.58 -12.52 -3.64
C ALA A 832 -1.75 -12.84 -5.14
N TYR A 833 -2.88 -13.45 -5.52
CA TYR A 833 -3.23 -13.69 -6.92
C TYR A 833 -3.36 -12.37 -7.71
N LEU A 834 -4.08 -11.37 -7.18
CA LEU A 834 -4.23 -10.07 -7.85
C LEU A 834 -2.90 -9.33 -8.03
N HIS A 835 -2.02 -9.39 -7.02
CA HIS A 835 -0.78 -8.62 -7.00
C HIS A 835 0.36 -9.29 -7.76
N HIS A 836 0.40 -10.63 -7.82
CA HIS A 836 1.60 -11.34 -8.24
C HIS A 836 1.41 -12.34 -9.39
N ASP A 837 0.19 -12.83 -9.60
CA ASP A 837 -0.05 -13.85 -10.61
C ASP A 837 -0.70 -13.28 -11.87
N LEU A 838 -1.19 -12.04 -11.79
CA LEU A 838 -1.73 -11.30 -12.94
C LEU A 838 -0.70 -10.34 -13.53
N LEU A 839 -0.74 -10.18 -14.85
CA LEU A 839 0.10 -9.27 -15.62
C LEU A 839 -0.77 -8.43 -16.57
N PRO A 840 -0.84 -7.13 -16.33
CA PRO A 840 -0.27 -6.35 -15.20
C PRO A 840 -1.01 -6.64 -13.87
N PRO A 841 -0.36 -6.36 -12.70
CA PRO A 841 -0.99 -6.51 -11.39
C PRO A 841 -2.24 -5.66 -11.23
N ILE A 842 -3.20 -6.15 -10.44
CA ILE A 842 -4.42 -5.42 -10.11
C ILE A 842 -4.38 -5.01 -8.64
N ILE A 843 -4.61 -3.73 -8.37
CA ILE A 843 -4.73 -3.16 -7.03
C ILE A 843 -6.22 -2.96 -6.76
N HIS A 844 -6.73 -3.53 -5.66
CA HIS A 844 -8.16 -3.49 -5.32
C HIS A 844 -8.60 -2.11 -4.83
N ARG A 845 -7.83 -1.46 -3.95
CA ARG A 845 -8.01 -0.11 -3.41
C ARG A 845 -9.13 0.09 -2.39
N ASP A 846 -9.99 -0.90 -2.17
CA ASP A 846 -11.07 -0.84 -1.16
C ASP A 846 -11.22 -2.17 -0.40
N ILE A 847 -10.11 -2.70 0.13
CA ILE A 847 -10.12 -3.88 1.01
C ILE A 847 -10.64 -3.48 2.38
N LYS A 848 -11.76 -4.10 2.77
CA LYS A 848 -12.44 -3.91 4.07
C LYS A 848 -13.35 -5.09 4.36
N SER A 849 -13.73 -5.30 5.61
CA SER A 849 -14.54 -6.46 6.02
C SER A 849 -15.93 -6.53 5.37
N THR A 850 -16.54 -5.39 4.96
CA THR A 850 -17.80 -5.38 4.20
C THR A 850 -17.67 -5.89 2.76
N ASN A 851 -16.46 -5.83 2.18
CA ASN A 851 -16.17 -6.31 0.83
C ASN A 851 -15.58 -7.72 0.80
N ILE A 852 -15.55 -8.40 1.96
CA ILE A 852 -15.20 -9.82 2.08
C ILE A 852 -16.50 -10.59 2.31
N LEU A 853 -16.92 -11.34 1.30
CA LEU A 853 -18.11 -12.16 1.34
C LEU A 853 -17.77 -13.59 1.78
N LEU A 854 -18.71 -14.26 2.46
CA LEU A 854 -18.53 -15.60 3.02
C LEU A 854 -19.53 -16.56 2.39
N ASP A 855 -19.04 -17.67 1.84
CA ASP A 855 -19.89 -18.74 1.32
C ASP A 855 -20.46 -19.63 2.44
N SER A 856 -21.17 -20.70 2.09
CA SER A 856 -21.81 -21.63 3.04
C SER A 856 -20.82 -22.32 4.00
N GLU A 857 -19.55 -22.42 3.63
CA GLU A 857 -18.47 -23.03 4.42
C GLU A 857 -17.53 -21.98 5.07
N TYR A 858 -17.97 -20.71 5.10
CA TYR A 858 -17.18 -19.58 5.57
C TYR A 858 -15.87 -19.34 4.78
N GLN A 859 -15.78 -19.82 3.52
CA GLN A 859 -14.67 -19.46 2.66
C GLN A 859 -14.81 -18.00 2.21
N PRO A 860 -13.76 -17.18 2.34
CA PRO A 860 -13.83 -15.77 1.99
C PRO A 860 -13.68 -15.57 0.49
N LYS A 861 -14.41 -14.58 -0.02
CA LYS A 861 -14.27 -14.07 -1.39
C LYS A 861 -14.19 -12.56 -1.37
N VAL A 862 -13.13 -12.03 -1.97
CA VAL A 862 -12.95 -10.59 -2.19
C VAL A 862 -13.92 -10.12 -3.26
N ALA A 863 -14.68 -9.06 -2.99
CA ALA A 863 -15.74 -8.51 -3.83
C ALA A 863 -15.63 -6.99 -3.97
N ASP A 864 -16.43 -6.40 -4.87
CA ASP A 864 -16.55 -4.96 -5.14
C ASP A 864 -15.29 -4.33 -5.77
N PHE A 865 -15.08 -4.65 -7.05
CA PHE A 865 -13.95 -4.19 -7.87
C PHE A 865 -14.21 -2.85 -8.59
N GLY A 866 -15.26 -2.12 -8.24
CA GLY A 866 -15.66 -0.88 -8.91
C GLY A 866 -14.57 0.21 -8.93
N VAL A 867 -13.67 0.20 -7.96
CA VAL A 867 -12.54 1.14 -7.85
C VAL A 867 -11.17 0.52 -8.11
N ALA A 868 -11.11 -0.75 -8.52
CA ALA A 868 -9.85 -1.46 -8.77
C ALA A 868 -9.04 -0.78 -9.89
N LYS A 869 -7.71 -0.91 -9.82
CA LYS A 869 -6.80 -0.32 -10.81
C LYS A 869 -5.80 -1.36 -11.33
N VAL A 870 -5.71 -1.45 -12.65
CA VAL A 870 -4.64 -2.20 -13.32
C VAL A 870 -3.36 -1.38 -13.24
N PHE A 871 -2.29 -1.95 -12.68
CA PHE A 871 -1.01 -1.27 -12.53
C PHE A 871 -0.27 -1.23 -13.87
N GLN A 872 -0.13 -0.04 -14.49
CA GLN A 872 0.66 0.17 -15.69
C GLN A 872 1.98 0.85 -15.35
N ALA A 873 3.10 0.17 -15.57
CA ALA A 873 4.45 0.67 -15.29
C ALA A 873 4.92 1.80 -16.25
N ARG A 874 4.19 2.07 -17.33
CA ARG A 874 4.46 3.12 -18.31
C ARG A 874 3.17 3.75 -18.78
N GLY A 875 3.04 5.06 -18.65
CA GLY A 875 2.04 5.78 -19.40
C GLY A 875 1.61 7.08 -18.76
N LYS A 876 1.56 8.06 -19.57
CA LYS A 876 0.85 9.32 -19.42
C LYS A 876 -0.62 9.06 -19.10
N ASP A 877 -0.94 8.77 -17.86
CA ASP A 877 -2.29 8.92 -17.35
C ASP A 877 -2.26 9.99 -16.27
N SER A 878 -2.28 11.23 -16.72
CA SER A 878 -2.61 12.42 -15.95
C SER A 878 -4.11 12.49 -15.67
N THR A 879 -4.74 11.39 -15.31
CA THR A 879 -6.04 11.44 -14.69
C THR A 879 -5.83 11.42 -13.19
N THR A 880 -6.04 12.56 -12.55
CA THR A 880 -6.21 12.72 -11.10
C THR A 880 -6.98 11.53 -10.55
N THR A 881 -6.27 10.60 -9.94
CA THR A 881 -6.89 9.45 -9.29
C THR A 881 -7.55 9.99 -8.04
N VAL A 882 -8.86 9.98 -8.02
CA VAL A 882 -9.65 10.22 -6.80
C VAL A 882 -9.15 9.23 -5.75
N ILE A 883 -8.85 9.71 -4.55
CA ILE A 883 -8.53 8.86 -3.41
C ILE A 883 -9.76 7.99 -3.16
N ALA A 884 -9.67 6.70 -3.45
CA ALA A 884 -10.71 5.71 -3.22
C ALA A 884 -10.28 4.82 -2.04
N GLY A 885 -11.23 4.47 -1.17
CA GLY A 885 -11.01 3.59 -0.03
C GLY A 885 -11.80 4.05 1.19
N SER A 886 -12.01 3.13 2.12
CA SER A 886 -12.86 3.33 3.30
C SER A 886 -12.06 3.83 4.49
N TYR A 887 -12.60 4.81 5.24
CA TYR A 887 -11.98 5.37 6.45
C TYR A 887 -11.68 4.25 7.46
N GLY A 888 -10.50 4.31 8.08
CA GLY A 888 -9.99 3.28 9.00
C GLY A 888 -9.17 2.18 8.33
N TYR A 889 -9.29 1.99 6.98
CA TYR A 889 -8.53 1.01 6.21
C TYR A 889 -7.52 1.65 5.25
N LEU A 890 -7.55 2.98 5.10
CA LEU A 890 -6.68 3.72 4.19
C LEU A 890 -5.23 3.72 4.68
N ALA A 891 -4.32 3.36 3.79
CA ALA A 891 -2.90 3.42 4.06
C ALA A 891 -2.43 4.89 4.18
N PRO A 892 -1.51 5.21 5.13
CA PRO A 892 -1.08 6.58 5.39
C PRO A 892 -0.53 7.29 4.14
N GLU A 893 0.29 6.64 3.35
CA GLU A 893 0.88 7.21 2.13
C GLU A 893 -0.17 7.53 1.05
N TYR A 894 -1.31 6.84 1.08
CA TYR A 894 -2.40 7.12 0.15
C TYR A 894 -3.06 8.48 0.44
N ALA A 895 -2.86 9.01 1.65
CA ALA A 895 -3.24 10.36 2.01
C ALA A 895 -2.33 11.42 1.36
N TYR A 896 -1.09 11.07 1.01
CA TYR A 896 -0.07 11.99 0.49
C TYR A 896 0.26 11.77 -1.00
N SER A 897 -0.05 10.62 -1.58
CA SER A 897 0.24 10.29 -2.98
C SER A 897 -0.98 9.72 -3.70
N PRO A 898 -1.36 10.25 -4.88
CA PRO A 898 -2.44 9.67 -5.69
C PRO A 898 -2.03 8.32 -6.35
N LYS A 899 -0.79 7.86 -6.17
CA LYS A 899 -0.29 6.61 -6.73
C LYS A 899 -0.67 5.44 -5.82
N ALA A 900 -1.72 4.71 -6.19
CA ALA A 900 -2.02 3.44 -5.55
C ALA A 900 -0.97 2.39 -5.91
N THR A 901 -0.45 1.70 -4.90
CA THR A 901 0.46 0.55 -5.03
C THR A 901 -0.15 -0.68 -4.38
N THR A 902 0.36 -1.87 -4.68
CA THR A 902 -0.05 -3.11 -4.00
C THR A 902 0.10 -3.04 -2.48
N LYS A 903 0.99 -2.18 -1.97
CA LYS A 903 1.21 -1.96 -0.54
C LYS A 903 0.03 -1.25 0.17
N CYS A 904 -0.83 -0.55 -0.57
CA CYS A 904 -2.06 0.01 -0.02
C CYS A 904 -3.05 -1.11 0.38
N ASP A 905 -3.23 -2.12 -0.50
CA ASP A 905 -4.07 -3.29 -0.19
C ASP A 905 -3.50 -4.11 0.96
N VAL A 906 -2.15 -4.21 1.07
CA VAL A 906 -1.48 -4.88 2.21
C VAL A 906 -1.81 -4.19 3.52
N TYR A 907 -1.80 -2.85 3.57
CA TYR A 907 -2.17 -2.11 4.77
C TYR A 907 -3.64 -2.35 5.15
N SER A 908 -4.55 -2.20 4.20
CA SER A 908 -5.98 -2.43 4.42
C SER A 908 -6.26 -3.86 4.88
N PHE A 909 -5.54 -4.85 4.35
CA PHE A 909 -5.60 -6.23 4.81
C PHE A 909 -5.07 -6.38 6.25
N GLY A 910 -4.00 -5.67 6.60
CA GLY A 910 -3.49 -5.63 7.98
C GLY A 910 -4.54 -5.14 8.98
N VAL A 911 -5.36 -4.14 8.60
CA VAL A 911 -6.49 -3.67 9.41
C VAL A 911 -7.55 -4.78 9.55
N VAL A 912 -7.90 -5.48 8.46
CA VAL A 912 -8.84 -6.63 8.50
C VAL A 912 -8.31 -7.75 9.41
N LEU A 913 -6.99 -8.02 9.40
CA LEU A 913 -6.38 -8.96 10.35
C LEU A 913 -6.58 -8.52 11.80
N MET A 914 -6.41 -7.23 12.09
CA MET A 914 -6.66 -6.71 13.45
C MET A 914 -8.13 -6.86 13.85
N GLU A 915 -9.10 -6.64 12.95
CA GLU A 915 -10.53 -6.93 13.22
C GLU A 915 -10.76 -8.41 13.57
N LEU A 916 -10.14 -9.33 12.81
CA LEU A 916 -10.26 -10.78 13.02
C LEU A 916 -9.67 -11.22 14.37
N ILE A 917 -8.58 -10.60 14.83
CA ILE A 917 -7.86 -10.97 16.05
C ILE A 917 -8.49 -10.34 17.28
N THR A 918 -8.90 -9.06 17.19
CA THR A 918 -9.37 -8.29 18.35
C THR A 918 -10.88 -8.30 18.49
N GLY A 919 -11.62 -8.61 17.43
CA GLY A 919 -13.07 -8.49 17.36
C GLY A 919 -13.57 -7.03 17.40
N LYS A 920 -12.68 -6.05 17.31
CA LYS A 920 -12.98 -4.62 17.33
C LYS A 920 -13.10 -4.05 15.93
N LYS A 921 -13.87 -2.95 15.80
CA LYS A 921 -14.02 -2.22 14.54
C LYS A 921 -12.74 -1.41 14.24
N PRO A 922 -12.50 -1.01 12.99
CA PRO A 922 -11.31 -0.21 12.63
C PRO A 922 -11.22 1.14 13.34
N VAL A 923 -12.35 1.69 13.73
CA VAL A 923 -12.47 2.94 14.50
C VAL A 923 -13.50 2.73 15.60
N GLU A 924 -13.11 2.94 16.85
CA GLU A 924 -13.97 2.88 18.03
C GLU A 924 -13.63 4.04 18.98
N PRO A 925 -14.61 4.54 19.76
CA PRO A 925 -14.38 5.66 20.69
C PRO A 925 -13.29 5.40 21.73
N GLU A 926 -13.10 4.13 22.13
CA GLU A 926 -12.09 3.75 23.12
C GLU A 926 -10.64 3.92 22.63
N PHE A 927 -10.41 4.05 21.33
CA PHE A 927 -9.06 4.27 20.78
C PHE A 927 -8.60 5.72 20.96
N GLY A 928 -9.51 6.65 21.29
CA GLY A 928 -9.27 8.09 21.40
C GLY A 928 -9.70 8.84 20.13
N GLU A 929 -9.85 10.17 20.23
CA GLU A 929 -10.27 11.01 19.11
C GLU A 929 -9.30 10.90 17.92
N SER A 930 -9.87 10.68 16.74
CA SER A 930 -9.16 10.52 15.46
C SER A 930 -8.18 9.34 15.36
N LYS A 931 -8.24 8.39 16.29
CA LYS A 931 -7.35 7.21 16.33
C LYS A 931 -8.08 5.96 15.85
N ASN A 932 -7.34 5.06 15.22
CA ASN A 932 -7.85 3.83 14.64
C ASN A 932 -7.28 2.59 15.37
N ILE A 933 -7.74 1.41 14.97
CA ILE A 933 -7.32 0.13 15.54
C ILE A 933 -5.80 -0.08 15.42
N THR A 934 -5.14 0.43 14.38
CA THR A 934 -3.69 0.25 14.20
C THR A 934 -2.92 1.02 15.27
N TYR A 935 -3.35 2.24 15.58
CA TYR A 935 -2.78 3.03 16.68
C TYR A 935 -3.02 2.35 18.05
N TRP A 936 -4.25 1.90 18.30
CA TRP A 936 -4.62 1.28 19.56
C TRP A 936 -3.82 -0.02 19.81
N VAL A 937 -3.71 -0.88 18.79
CA VAL A 937 -2.90 -2.11 18.85
C VAL A 937 -1.44 -1.77 19.07
N SER A 938 -0.86 -0.86 18.27
CA SER A 938 0.58 -0.51 18.37
C SER A 938 0.97 -0.02 19.75
N ASN A 939 0.12 0.77 20.43
CA ASN A 939 0.41 1.27 21.77
C ASN A 939 0.30 0.23 22.89
N LYS A 940 -0.38 -0.89 22.65
CA LYS A 940 -0.57 -1.95 23.67
C LYS A 940 0.41 -3.11 23.53
N VAL A 941 0.93 -3.38 22.34
CA VAL A 941 1.74 -4.59 22.07
C VAL A 941 3.21 -4.50 22.49
N ASP A 942 3.65 -3.38 23.09
CA ASP A 942 5.02 -3.20 23.59
C ASP A 942 5.37 -4.17 24.76
N THR A 943 4.34 -4.74 25.39
CA THR A 943 4.49 -5.74 26.45
C THR A 943 3.75 -7.03 26.10
N LYS A 944 4.17 -8.15 26.68
CA LYS A 944 3.50 -9.44 26.48
C LYS A 944 2.08 -9.42 27.05
N GLU A 945 1.88 -8.76 28.17
CA GLU A 945 0.59 -8.57 28.82
C GLU A 945 -0.34 -7.73 27.93
N GLY A 946 0.15 -6.61 27.37
CA GLY A 946 -0.60 -5.76 26.43
C GLY A 946 -0.95 -6.48 25.14
N ALA A 947 -0.06 -7.32 24.60
CA ALA A 947 -0.37 -8.14 23.43
C ALA A 947 -1.49 -9.16 23.70
N LEU A 948 -1.60 -9.69 24.93
CA LEU A 948 -2.69 -10.57 25.34
C LEU A 948 -4.00 -9.81 25.55
N GLU A 949 -3.93 -8.56 26.00
CA GLU A 949 -5.09 -7.71 26.28
C GLU A 949 -5.86 -7.30 25.01
N VAL A 950 -5.18 -7.20 23.86
CA VAL A 950 -5.83 -6.84 22.60
C VAL A 950 -6.57 -7.99 21.93
N LEU A 951 -6.37 -9.24 22.37
CA LEU A 951 -7.03 -10.40 21.78
C LEU A 951 -8.51 -10.45 22.13
N ASP A 952 -9.34 -10.92 21.20
CA ASP A 952 -10.77 -11.07 21.41
C ASP A 952 -11.06 -12.07 22.52
N ASN A 953 -11.62 -11.60 23.63
CA ASN A 953 -11.96 -12.40 24.81
C ASN A 953 -13.01 -13.49 24.56
N ARG A 954 -13.76 -13.39 23.46
CA ARG A 954 -14.73 -14.40 23.03
C ARG A 954 -14.07 -15.66 22.46
N LEU A 955 -12.77 -15.60 22.14
CA LEU A 955 -12.03 -16.71 21.56
C LEU A 955 -11.36 -17.58 22.62
N SER A 956 -11.26 -18.89 22.35
CA SER A 956 -10.65 -19.85 23.28
C SER A 956 -9.18 -19.50 23.55
N GLY A 957 -8.80 -19.56 24.83
CA GLY A 957 -7.43 -19.34 25.28
C GLY A 957 -6.38 -20.32 24.76
N SER A 958 -6.81 -21.44 24.16
CA SER A 958 -5.91 -22.47 23.59
C SER A 958 -5.17 -22.06 22.32
N PHE A 959 -5.59 -20.97 21.66
CA PHE A 959 -4.98 -20.48 20.41
C PHE A 959 -4.24 -19.15 20.58
N ARG A 960 -3.88 -18.76 21.80
CA ARG A 960 -3.27 -17.45 22.07
C ARG A 960 -1.94 -17.23 21.37
N ASP A 961 -1.11 -18.26 21.27
CA ASP A 961 0.21 -18.15 20.65
C ASP A 961 0.08 -17.94 19.12
N GLU A 962 -0.84 -18.65 18.49
CA GLU A 962 -1.15 -18.48 17.07
C GLU A 962 -1.76 -17.10 16.79
N MET A 963 -2.69 -16.65 17.64
CA MET A 963 -3.28 -15.31 17.53
C MET A 963 -2.20 -14.22 17.64
N ILE A 964 -1.23 -14.36 18.55
CA ILE A 964 -0.09 -13.44 18.69
C ILE A 964 0.79 -13.47 17.43
N GLN A 965 1.02 -14.64 16.82
CA GLN A 965 1.78 -14.73 15.56
C GLN A 965 1.06 -13.96 14.45
N VAL A 966 -0.26 -14.16 14.31
CA VAL A 966 -1.06 -13.41 13.29
C VAL A 966 -1.12 -11.92 13.61
N LEU A 967 -1.14 -11.53 14.90
CA LEU A 967 -1.07 -10.13 15.32
C LEU A 967 0.25 -9.46 14.85
N ARG A 968 1.37 -10.17 14.95
CA ARG A 968 2.66 -9.68 14.42
C ARG A 968 2.62 -9.49 12.91
N ILE A 969 1.94 -10.39 12.17
CA ILE A 969 1.75 -10.23 10.71
C ILE A 969 0.90 -8.97 10.45
N ALA A 970 -0.18 -8.75 11.20
CA ALA A 970 -1.03 -7.58 11.07
C ALA A 970 -0.25 -6.27 11.28
N ILE A 971 0.59 -6.21 12.33
CA ILE A 971 1.46 -5.05 12.63
C ILE A 971 2.43 -4.80 11.46
N ARG A 972 3.08 -5.84 10.93
CA ARG A 972 3.97 -5.69 9.78
C ARG A 972 3.25 -5.20 8.53
N CYS A 973 2.01 -5.63 8.31
CA CYS A 973 1.19 -5.17 7.19
C CYS A 973 0.78 -3.70 7.34
N THR A 974 0.66 -3.19 8.56
CA THR A 974 0.21 -1.82 8.85
C THR A 974 1.35 -0.84 9.14
N TYR A 975 2.59 -1.16 8.81
CA TYR A 975 3.69 -0.20 8.91
C TYR A 975 3.36 1.08 8.15
N ASN A 976 3.69 2.23 8.74
CA ASN A 976 3.47 3.54 8.13
C ASN A 976 4.18 3.66 6.78
N THR A 977 5.39 3.11 6.68
CA THR A 977 6.15 3.08 5.43
C THR A 977 5.71 1.92 4.55
N ALA A 978 5.22 2.22 3.35
CA ALA A 978 4.76 1.22 2.40
C ALA A 978 5.84 0.18 2.04
N ALA A 979 7.10 0.59 1.90
CA ALA A 979 8.22 -0.29 1.58
C ALA A 979 8.50 -1.36 2.66
N ARG A 980 8.21 -1.05 3.94
CA ARG A 980 8.39 -2.00 5.07
C ARG A 980 7.29 -3.05 5.17
N ARG A 981 6.17 -2.88 4.49
CA ARG A 981 5.11 -3.87 4.50
C ARG A 981 5.51 -5.08 3.67
N PRO A 982 5.21 -6.31 4.13
CA PRO A 982 5.48 -7.53 3.37
C PRO A 982 4.74 -7.53 2.03
N THR A 983 5.13 -8.40 1.11
CA THR A 983 4.30 -8.72 -0.06
C THR A 983 3.15 -9.65 0.37
N MET A 984 2.08 -9.72 -0.43
CA MET A 984 0.99 -10.65 -0.11
C MET A 984 1.43 -12.12 -0.19
N LYS A 985 2.46 -12.47 -0.97
CA LYS A 985 3.05 -13.82 -0.95
C LYS A 985 3.74 -14.13 0.38
N ASP A 986 4.49 -13.16 0.94
CA ASP A 986 5.12 -13.32 2.27
C ASP A 986 4.07 -13.44 3.37
N VAL A 987 2.98 -12.66 3.26
CA VAL A 987 1.85 -12.73 4.19
C VAL A 987 1.18 -14.10 4.15
N VAL A 988 0.91 -14.65 2.96
CA VAL A 988 0.36 -16.00 2.79
C VAL A 988 1.27 -17.05 3.45
N GLN A 989 2.58 -16.99 3.21
CA GLN A 989 3.54 -17.91 3.79
C GLN A 989 3.54 -17.81 5.33
N SER A 990 3.57 -16.59 5.87
CA SER A 990 3.55 -16.35 7.31
C SER A 990 2.25 -16.84 7.98
N LEU A 991 1.10 -16.70 7.31
CA LEU A 991 -0.18 -17.21 7.78
C LEU A 991 -0.23 -18.75 7.75
N ILE A 992 0.36 -19.39 6.75
CA ILE A 992 0.49 -20.87 6.69
C ILE A 992 1.31 -21.37 7.88
N GLU A 993 2.41 -20.70 8.22
CA GLU A 993 3.27 -21.05 9.36
C GLU A 993 2.56 -20.83 10.72
N ALA A 994 1.59 -19.91 10.79
CA ALA A 994 0.77 -19.63 11.96
C ALA A 994 -0.54 -20.45 12.00
N THR A 995 -0.68 -21.53 11.21
CA THR A 995 -1.90 -22.34 11.13
C THR A 995 -2.21 -23.03 12.47
N PRO A 996 -3.45 -22.90 13.01
CA PRO A 996 -3.85 -23.55 14.23
C PRO A 996 -3.79 -25.08 14.14
N CYS A 997 -3.09 -25.73 15.06
CA CYS A 997 -3.03 -27.18 15.14
C CYS A 997 -4.33 -27.76 15.67
N ARG A 998 -5.08 -28.52 14.87
CA ARG A 998 -6.16 -29.38 15.39
C ARG A 998 -5.54 -30.61 16.06
N PHE A 999 -6.00 -30.97 17.26
CA PHE A 999 -5.48 -32.03 18.13
C PHE A 999 -5.32 -33.40 17.45
N ASP A 1000 -6.03 -33.67 16.35
CA ASP A 1000 -6.03 -34.99 15.69
C ASP A 1000 -4.92 -35.19 14.64
N SER A 1001 -4.25 -34.13 14.20
CA SER A 1001 -3.22 -34.23 13.14
C SER A 1001 -1.77 -34.10 13.65
N CYS A 1002 -1.56 -33.72 14.91
CA CYS A 1002 -0.22 -33.48 15.46
C CYS A 1002 0.54 -34.74 15.94
N LYS A 1003 -0.07 -35.92 15.91
CA LYS A 1003 0.57 -37.16 16.42
C LYS A 1003 1.57 -37.84 15.45
N LEU A 1004 1.73 -37.36 14.24
CA LEU A 1004 2.60 -38.00 13.22
C LEU A 1004 3.87 -37.20 12.85
N SER A 1005 4.15 -36.07 13.46
CA SER A 1005 5.31 -35.22 13.10
C SER A 1005 6.35 -35.00 14.21
N ASN A 1006 6.29 -35.73 15.31
CA ASN A 1006 7.29 -35.62 16.38
C ASN A 1006 8.44 -36.61 16.18
N LYS A 1007 9.29 -36.37 15.17
CA LYS A 1007 10.71 -36.68 15.19
C LYS A 1007 11.49 -35.48 14.72
N THR A 1008 12.34 -34.96 15.63
CA THR A 1008 13.31 -33.86 15.46
C THR A 1008 12.76 -32.46 15.38
N LYS A 1009 12.54 -31.77 16.49
CA LYS A 1009 12.80 -30.35 16.69
C LYS A 1009 13.19 -30.12 18.16
N GLU A 1010 14.43 -29.71 18.34
CA GLU A 1010 14.93 -29.17 19.60
C GLU A 1010 14.16 -27.89 19.97
N THR A 1011 13.79 -27.77 21.24
CA THR A 1011 13.13 -26.63 21.83
C THR A 1011 14.09 -25.43 21.83
N PRO A 1012 13.73 -24.27 21.25
CA PRO A 1012 14.52 -23.05 21.40
C PRO A 1012 14.36 -22.51 22.83
N ASN A 1013 15.48 -22.27 23.46
CA ASN A 1013 15.64 -21.72 24.81
C ASN A 1013 14.91 -20.37 24.99
N VAL A 1014 14.17 -20.25 26.08
CA VAL A 1014 13.31 -19.13 26.49
C VAL A 1014 14.08 -17.80 26.72
N THR A 1015 15.40 -17.80 26.67
CA THR A 1015 16.26 -16.63 26.94
C THR A 1015 16.51 -15.71 25.74
N LYS A 1016 16.02 -16.05 24.52
CA LYS A 1016 16.20 -15.19 23.32
C LYS A 1016 15.02 -14.26 23.00
N ILE A 1017 13.99 -14.25 23.82
CA ILE A 1017 12.77 -13.46 23.55
C ILE A 1017 12.92 -12.01 24.04
N LYS A 1018 13.93 -11.69 24.84
CA LYS A 1018 14.09 -10.35 25.43
C LYS A 1018 14.60 -9.26 24.47
N ASN A 1019 15.13 -9.63 23.31
CA ASN A 1019 15.74 -8.68 22.35
C ASN A 1019 14.92 -8.43 21.07
N GLN A 1020 13.62 -8.78 21.06
CA GLN A 1020 12.75 -8.55 19.88
C GLN A 1020 11.58 -7.58 20.13
N PHE A 1021 11.52 -6.99 21.33
CA PHE A 1021 10.50 -6.00 21.68
C PHE A 1021 11.02 -4.57 21.78
N ASP A 1022 12.32 -4.34 21.55
CA ASP A 1022 12.85 -2.97 21.41
C ASP A 1022 12.70 -2.51 19.95
N LEU A 1023 11.53 -1.92 19.64
CA LEU A 1023 11.28 -0.95 18.55
C LEU A 1023 9.86 -0.40 18.69
#